data_d4acbe7633a5a8c61780c24cf578b756
#
_entry.id   d4acbe7633a5a8c61780c24cf578b756
#
_cell.length_a   1.000
_cell.length_b   1.000
_cell.length_c   1.000
_cell.angle_alpha   90.00
_cell.angle_beta   90.00
_cell.angle_gamma   90.00
#
_symmetry.space_group_name_H-M   'P 1'
#
loop_
_entity.id
_entity.type
_entity.pdbx_description
1 polymer ?
#
loop_
_entity_poly.entity_id
_entity_poly.type
_entity_poly.pdbx_seq_one_letter_code
_entity_poly.pdbx_strand_id
1 'polypeptide(L)'
;VVADVKQLKDWRFSVDLESIAWAVFDREGESANALGRRPLEELAVIVEHVEGEARAGRIKGLVLMSGKEKGFIVGADIREFDQLDSEAKVIEAITPVNRMLDRIERLSIPVVAAIHGACVGGGLELVLACHYRIATRDPSTRVGFPEVKLGLFPGFNGTARSIRQAGALAAMPLMLKGSLVRSTAARGMGLVDELVQFPEQLRWWARRAVLQRRRSKPAGLAKRLVSQWPARGLLAAKLRSETAKKVREEHYPAPFRLIDLFEKCGGDHVALKHAETPAFAPLMVGQTSRNLRRVFRLSEMLKAQAPKDLDFRPLRVHVIGAGTMGADIAGWCVASGMEVSLEDISEPQIKKGIAAQSRLFSRKFRSKAERDAAKARLIADPAGEHLARCDVVIEAVVEKLDVKQSLFKRIEPKLKPGAVLATNTSSIMIEDIAAGLADPGRLIGIHFFNPVAQLPLVEVVRGAGTRDGEVKKGAAFVTAIDKFPLIARSVPGFLVNRVLAPYMMGALERLERGEEKERIDEAARAFGMPMGPIELADSVGLDVVLHVGKILKSAGQGSRLEAHVAAGRLGKKTGEGFYKWADNRPQKEKKEYDAASLEGLGRELVEPMIAECERCREERVVDSADLVDAGVIFGTGFAPFRGGPLHFKASESGAARAEPRRAAAE
;
A
#
# COMPACT_ATOMS: atom_id res chain seq x y z
N VAL A 1 15.54 16.91 -28.26
CA VAL A 1 16.86 17.00 -27.61
C VAL A 1 16.96 18.39 -27.01
N VAL A 2 16.98 18.49 -25.66
CA VAL A 2 17.21 19.77 -24.96
C VAL A 2 18.70 20.09 -25.12
N ALA A 3 19.01 21.17 -25.80
CA ALA A 3 20.39 21.52 -26.13
C ALA A 3 21.03 22.53 -25.15
N ASP A 4 20.23 23.19 -24.27
CA ASP A 4 20.68 24.27 -23.38
C ASP A 4 20.01 24.22 -22.03
N VAL A 5 20.78 24.42 -20.96
CA VAL A 5 20.29 24.54 -19.57
C VAL A 5 19.30 25.70 -19.38
N LYS A 6 19.13 26.59 -20.36
CA LYS A 6 18.15 27.69 -20.35
C LYS A 6 16.76 27.28 -20.85
N GLN A 7 16.61 26.07 -21.45
CA GLN A 7 15.36 25.60 -22.07
C GLN A 7 14.72 24.43 -21.32
N LEU A 8 15.09 24.22 -20.05
CA LEU A 8 14.56 23.16 -19.21
C LEU A 8 13.11 23.47 -18.79
N LYS A 9 12.27 22.43 -18.77
CA LYS A 9 10.86 22.52 -18.34
C LYS A 9 10.64 21.97 -16.94
N ASP A 10 11.28 20.83 -16.65
CA ASP A 10 11.11 20.12 -15.40
C ASP A 10 12.18 20.48 -14.35
N TRP A 11 13.31 21.01 -14.80
CA TRP A 11 14.38 21.48 -13.94
C TRP A 11 14.60 22.99 -14.09
N ARG A 12 14.83 23.67 -12.97
CA ARG A 12 15.34 25.05 -12.96
C ARG A 12 16.81 25.01 -12.60
N PHE A 13 17.66 25.61 -13.46
CA PHE A 13 19.10 25.67 -13.25
C PHE A 13 19.57 27.11 -13.05
N SER A 14 20.40 27.32 -12.04
CA SER A 14 21.03 28.62 -11.77
C SER A 14 22.39 28.44 -11.11
N VAL A 15 23.26 29.43 -11.28
CA VAL A 15 24.55 29.49 -10.57
C VAL A 15 24.56 30.75 -9.72
N ASP A 16 24.94 30.63 -8.45
CA ASP A 16 24.99 31.75 -7.53
C ASP A 16 26.34 32.48 -7.56
N LEU A 17 26.45 33.55 -6.77
CA LEU A 17 27.67 34.39 -6.70
C LEU A 17 28.88 33.66 -6.13
N GLU A 18 28.69 32.51 -5.47
CA GLU A 18 29.77 31.67 -4.96
C GLU A 18 30.19 30.57 -5.94
N SER A 19 29.64 30.60 -7.15
CA SER A 19 29.84 29.58 -8.19
C SER A 19 29.27 28.22 -7.83
N ILE A 20 28.19 28.19 -7.05
CA ILE A 20 27.44 26.95 -6.74
C ILE A 20 26.28 26.85 -7.73
N ALA A 21 26.21 25.73 -8.43
CA ALA A 21 25.10 25.39 -9.30
C ALA A 21 23.95 24.79 -8.50
N TRP A 22 22.75 25.27 -8.75
CA TRP A 22 21.49 24.83 -8.14
C TRP A 22 20.58 24.24 -9.21
N ALA A 23 20.34 22.94 -9.13
CA ALA A 23 19.40 22.24 -9.98
C ALA A 23 18.15 21.89 -9.14
N VAL A 24 17.05 22.59 -9.41
CA VAL A 24 15.79 22.45 -8.68
C VAL A 24 14.81 21.71 -9.54
N PHE A 25 14.47 20.47 -9.15
CA PHE A 25 13.50 19.66 -9.83
C PHE A 25 12.08 20.10 -9.48
N ASP A 26 11.32 20.48 -10.49
CA ASP A 26 9.94 20.98 -10.35
C ASP A 26 9.13 20.62 -11.58
N ARG A 27 8.69 19.35 -11.65
CA ARG A 27 8.02 18.79 -12.83
C ARG A 27 6.79 19.60 -13.21
N GLU A 28 6.79 20.11 -14.45
CA GLU A 28 5.72 20.97 -14.96
C GLU A 28 4.37 20.24 -14.96
N GLY A 29 3.32 20.90 -14.44
CA GLY A 29 1.95 20.38 -14.44
C GLY A 29 1.67 19.21 -13.47
N GLU A 30 2.66 18.75 -12.71
CA GLU A 30 2.53 17.59 -11.81
C GLU A 30 2.61 18.01 -10.33
N SER A 31 1.85 17.35 -9.48
CA SER A 31 1.88 17.59 -8.02
C SER A 31 3.10 16.98 -7.31
N ALA A 32 3.80 16.06 -7.96
CA ALA A 32 4.98 15.38 -7.44
C ALA A 32 6.05 15.20 -8.52
N ASN A 33 7.32 15.14 -8.09
CA ASN A 33 8.44 14.88 -8.97
C ASN A 33 8.62 13.38 -9.20
N ALA A 34 8.39 12.92 -10.43
CA ALA A 34 8.71 11.56 -10.88
C ALA A 34 9.73 11.61 -12.02
N LEU A 35 10.68 10.69 -12.01
CA LEU A 35 11.74 10.57 -13.01
C LEU A 35 11.21 9.85 -14.26
N GLY A 36 10.64 10.62 -15.20
CA GLY A 36 10.30 10.16 -16.52
C GLY A 36 11.43 10.46 -17.53
N ARG A 37 11.17 10.20 -18.79
CA ARG A 37 12.15 10.39 -19.89
C ARG A 37 12.65 11.82 -19.95
N ARG A 38 11.73 12.82 -20.06
CA ARG A 38 12.10 14.24 -20.16
C ARG A 38 12.91 14.73 -18.96
N PRO A 39 12.50 14.54 -17.70
CA PRO A 39 13.31 14.93 -16.55
C PRO A 39 14.71 14.33 -16.52
N LEU A 40 14.86 13.08 -16.97
CA LEU A 40 16.16 12.40 -17.02
C LEU A 40 17.04 12.95 -18.15
N GLU A 41 16.48 13.24 -19.32
CA GLU A 41 17.19 13.89 -20.43
C GLU A 41 17.66 15.31 -20.03
N GLU A 42 16.81 16.09 -19.36
CA GLU A 42 17.16 17.42 -18.84
C GLU A 42 18.27 17.34 -17.77
N LEU A 43 18.19 16.37 -16.87
CA LEU A 43 19.25 16.17 -15.87
C LEU A 43 20.58 15.80 -16.52
N ALA A 44 20.56 15.02 -17.61
CA ALA A 44 21.77 14.69 -18.36
C ALA A 44 22.43 15.94 -18.97
N VAL A 45 21.63 16.87 -19.52
CA VAL A 45 22.11 18.18 -20.02
C VAL A 45 22.73 19.01 -18.89
N ILE A 46 22.07 19.06 -17.71
CA ILE A 46 22.62 19.75 -16.53
C ILE A 46 23.97 19.16 -16.13
N VAL A 47 24.06 17.83 -16.04
CA VAL A 47 25.30 17.14 -15.64
C VAL A 47 26.42 17.42 -16.62
N GLU A 48 26.13 17.40 -17.91
CA GLU A 48 27.11 17.70 -18.97
C GLU A 48 27.61 19.14 -18.89
N HIS A 49 26.69 20.10 -18.74
CA HIS A 49 27.04 21.52 -18.57
C HIS A 49 27.90 21.73 -17.32
N VAL A 50 27.47 21.19 -16.17
CA VAL A 50 28.19 21.30 -14.89
C VAL A 50 29.58 20.68 -14.98
N GLU A 51 29.73 19.55 -15.67
CA GLU A 51 31.04 18.92 -15.87
C GLU A 51 32.00 19.80 -16.68
N GLY A 52 31.51 20.45 -17.75
CA GLY A 52 32.27 21.40 -18.54
C GLY A 52 32.67 22.64 -17.74
N GLU A 53 31.75 23.26 -17.05
CA GLU A 53 31.94 24.44 -16.23
C GLU A 53 32.86 24.18 -15.02
N ALA A 54 32.80 22.98 -14.44
CA ALA A 54 33.67 22.57 -13.35
C ALA A 54 35.12 22.39 -13.81
N ARG A 55 35.32 21.81 -14.99
CA ARG A 55 36.67 21.71 -15.61
C ARG A 55 37.26 23.09 -15.88
N ALA A 56 36.43 24.06 -16.26
CA ALA A 56 36.82 25.45 -16.48
C ALA A 56 36.96 26.29 -15.20
N GLY A 57 36.69 25.69 -14.01
CA GLY A 57 36.77 26.36 -12.72
C GLY A 57 35.66 27.35 -12.44
N ARG A 58 34.60 27.43 -13.26
CA ARG A 58 33.48 28.36 -13.12
C ARG A 58 32.40 27.86 -12.17
N ILE A 59 32.25 26.55 -11.98
CA ILE A 59 31.35 25.92 -10.99
C ILE A 59 32.18 25.17 -9.97
N LYS A 60 31.90 25.41 -8.67
CA LYS A 60 32.58 24.81 -7.51
C LYS A 60 31.82 23.67 -6.84
N GLY A 61 30.53 23.53 -7.13
CA GLY A 61 29.66 22.48 -6.60
C GLY A 61 28.30 22.49 -7.25
N LEU A 62 27.59 21.38 -7.12
CA LEU A 62 26.21 21.19 -7.58
C LEU A 62 25.29 20.80 -6.42
N VAL A 63 24.13 21.43 -6.32
CA VAL A 63 23.09 21.07 -5.36
C VAL A 63 21.84 20.64 -6.11
N LEU A 64 21.34 19.43 -5.78
CA LEU A 64 20.04 18.92 -6.24
C LEU A 64 18.98 19.17 -5.18
N MET A 65 17.89 19.82 -5.55
CA MET A 65 16.75 20.15 -4.69
C MET A 65 15.42 19.84 -5.38
N SER A 66 14.34 19.79 -4.60
CA SER A 66 12.97 19.81 -5.13
C SER A 66 12.34 21.18 -5.03
N GLY A 67 11.59 21.58 -6.07
CA GLY A 67 10.69 22.75 -6.05
C GLY A 67 9.29 22.43 -5.53
N LYS A 68 8.95 21.15 -5.33
CA LYS A 68 7.65 20.74 -4.78
C LYS A 68 7.64 20.89 -3.25
N GLU A 69 6.57 21.42 -2.72
CA GLU A 69 6.42 21.61 -1.27
C GLU A 69 6.40 20.28 -0.48
N LYS A 70 5.72 19.27 -1.01
CA LYS A 70 5.41 18.03 -0.28
C LYS A 70 6.38 16.86 -0.48
N GLY A 71 7.42 17.00 -1.31
CA GLY A 71 8.30 15.86 -1.55
C GLY A 71 9.51 16.16 -2.42
N PHE A 72 10.49 15.25 -2.36
CA PHE A 72 11.71 15.35 -3.16
C PHE A 72 11.51 14.69 -4.53
N ILE A 73 11.55 13.35 -4.59
CA ILE A 73 11.33 12.55 -5.81
C ILE A 73 10.65 11.25 -5.41
N VAL A 74 9.50 10.96 -6.03
CA VAL A 74 8.67 9.78 -5.70
C VAL A 74 9.04 8.52 -6.47
N GLY A 75 10.14 8.53 -7.21
CA GLY A 75 10.65 7.41 -8.00
C GLY A 75 10.58 7.64 -9.49
N ALA A 76 10.69 6.56 -10.27
CA ALA A 76 10.49 6.58 -11.71
C ALA A 76 9.02 6.76 -12.08
N ASP A 77 8.75 7.34 -13.26
CA ASP A 77 7.38 7.48 -13.77
C ASP A 77 6.86 6.14 -14.30
N ILE A 78 6.05 5.47 -13.50
CA ILE A 78 5.50 4.14 -13.80
C ILE A 78 4.62 4.16 -15.06
N ARG A 79 4.07 5.33 -15.44
CA ARG A 79 3.23 5.47 -16.66
C ARG A 79 4.01 5.19 -17.94
N GLU A 80 5.32 5.45 -17.93
CA GLU A 80 6.20 5.21 -19.08
C GLU A 80 6.65 3.74 -19.19
N PHE A 81 6.49 2.94 -18.15
CA PHE A 81 6.98 1.55 -18.10
C PHE A 81 6.29 0.62 -19.11
N ASP A 82 5.04 0.93 -19.48
CA ASP A 82 4.28 0.11 -20.44
C ASP A 82 4.80 0.22 -21.88
N GLN A 83 5.67 1.23 -22.15
CA GLN A 83 6.37 1.39 -23.43
C GLN A 83 7.59 0.47 -23.54
N LEU A 84 8.08 -0.04 -22.40
CA LEU A 84 9.24 -0.93 -22.31
C LEU A 84 8.76 -2.40 -22.41
N ASP A 85 8.42 -2.83 -23.61
CA ASP A 85 7.78 -4.13 -23.88
C ASP A 85 8.76 -5.29 -24.12
N SER A 86 10.07 -5.00 -24.24
CA SER A 86 11.13 -5.99 -24.43
C SER A 86 12.34 -5.68 -23.54
N GLU A 87 13.10 -6.72 -23.19
CA GLU A 87 14.33 -6.58 -22.41
C GLU A 87 15.32 -5.63 -23.06
N ALA A 88 15.44 -5.67 -24.39
CA ALA A 88 16.31 -4.78 -25.16
C ALA A 88 15.94 -3.31 -24.96
N LYS A 89 14.64 -2.95 -25.04
CA LYS A 89 14.15 -1.59 -24.79
C LYS A 89 14.39 -1.16 -23.35
N VAL A 90 14.25 -2.07 -22.38
CA VAL A 90 14.55 -1.78 -20.97
C VAL A 90 16.03 -1.45 -20.79
N ILE A 91 16.93 -2.26 -21.37
CA ILE A 91 18.38 -2.05 -21.29
C ILE A 91 18.75 -0.74 -21.98
N GLU A 92 18.20 -0.48 -23.16
CA GLU A 92 18.41 0.77 -23.92
C GLU A 92 17.99 2.00 -23.13
N ALA A 93 16.84 1.96 -22.45
CA ALA A 93 16.33 3.08 -21.65
C ALA A 93 17.15 3.32 -20.38
N ILE A 94 17.59 2.27 -19.69
CA ILE A 94 18.27 2.35 -18.38
C ILE A 94 19.77 2.68 -18.53
N THR A 95 20.42 2.18 -19.57
CA THR A 95 21.88 2.33 -19.72
C THR A 95 22.35 3.80 -19.74
N PRO A 96 21.70 4.74 -20.46
CA PRO A 96 22.08 6.15 -20.40
C PRO A 96 21.92 6.76 -19.01
N VAL A 97 20.87 6.38 -18.29
CA VAL A 97 20.62 6.86 -16.92
C VAL A 97 21.75 6.40 -15.98
N ASN A 98 22.12 5.12 -16.05
CA ASN A 98 23.21 4.58 -15.25
C ASN A 98 24.55 5.29 -15.55
N ARG A 99 24.84 5.56 -16.83
CA ARG A 99 26.04 6.33 -17.22
C ARG A 99 26.01 7.75 -16.68
N MET A 100 24.86 8.42 -16.73
CA MET A 100 24.70 9.77 -16.16
C MET A 100 24.92 9.77 -14.64
N LEU A 101 24.35 8.80 -13.91
CA LEU A 101 24.56 8.68 -12.47
C LEU A 101 26.03 8.38 -12.12
N ASP A 102 26.71 7.60 -12.94
CA ASP A 102 28.17 7.36 -12.80
C ASP A 102 28.98 8.61 -13.06
N ARG A 103 28.54 9.50 -13.98
CA ARG A 103 29.18 10.83 -14.20
C ARG A 103 29.02 11.70 -12.94
N ILE A 104 27.82 11.74 -12.33
CA ILE A 104 27.59 12.46 -11.07
C ILE A 104 28.56 11.97 -9.96
N GLU A 105 28.72 10.65 -9.79
CA GLU A 105 29.65 10.08 -8.81
C GLU A 105 31.12 10.50 -9.05
N ARG A 106 31.50 10.71 -10.32
CA ARG A 106 32.89 11.02 -10.73
C ARG A 106 33.18 12.51 -10.83
N LEU A 107 32.21 13.40 -10.67
CA LEU A 107 32.44 14.84 -10.71
C LEU A 107 33.51 15.24 -9.69
N SER A 108 34.47 16.07 -10.14
CA SER A 108 35.56 16.57 -9.29
C SER A 108 35.12 17.55 -8.23
N ILE A 109 33.95 18.18 -8.44
CA ILE A 109 33.28 19.10 -7.51
C ILE A 109 32.31 18.36 -6.60
N PRO A 110 31.97 18.88 -5.40
CA PRO A 110 30.94 18.32 -4.56
C PRO A 110 29.56 18.35 -5.22
N VAL A 111 28.84 17.23 -5.14
CA VAL A 111 27.42 17.16 -5.50
C VAL A 111 26.64 16.85 -4.22
N VAL A 112 25.70 17.71 -3.86
CA VAL A 112 24.93 17.63 -2.62
C VAL A 112 23.44 17.48 -2.94
N ALA A 113 22.78 16.48 -2.35
CA ALA A 113 21.33 16.34 -2.39
C ALA A 113 20.70 16.93 -1.13
N ALA A 114 19.74 17.84 -1.29
CA ALA A 114 18.99 18.51 -0.23
C ALA A 114 17.55 18.01 -0.22
N ILE A 115 17.24 17.07 0.71
CA ILE A 115 16.07 16.19 0.68
C ILE A 115 15.02 16.66 1.70
N HIS A 116 13.77 16.82 1.24
CA HIS A 116 12.60 16.94 2.09
C HIS A 116 11.46 16.06 1.57
N GLY A 117 10.57 15.61 2.45
CA GLY A 117 9.47 14.72 2.08
C GLY A 117 9.94 13.39 1.49
N ALA A 118 9.17 12.81 0.57
CA ALA A 118 9.47 11.51 -0.01
C ALA A 118 10.66 11.55 -1.00
N CYS A 119 11.66 10.68 -0.77
CA CYS A 119 12.78 10.41 -1.67
C CYS A 119 12.91 8.89 -1.83
N VAL A 120 12.27 8.33 -2.85
CA VAL A 120 12.06 6.89 -2.96
C VAL A 120 12.41 6.36 -4.34
N GLY A 121 12.75 5.07 -4.41
CA GLY A 121 13.06 4.39 -5.67
C GLY A 121 14.17 5.09 -6.44
N GLY A 122 13.94 5.36 -7.72
CA GLY A 122 14.89 6.09 -8.57
C GLY A 122 15.35 7.43 -7.98
N GLY A 123 14.52 8.09 -7.15
CA GLY A 123 14.93 9.30 -6.43
C GLY A 123 16.02 9.02 -5.39
N LEU A 124 15.91 7.91 -4.66
CA LEU A 124 16.96 7.49 -3.73
C LEU A 124 18.21 7.01 -4.49
N GLU A 125 18.05 6.35 -5.64
CA GLU A 125 19.16 5.93 -6.49
C GLU A 125 19.98 7.14 -7.01
N LEU A 126 19.28 8.21 -7.42
CA LEU A 126 19.91 9.48 -7.83
C LEU A 126 20.71 10.12 -6.68
N VAL A 127 20.11 10.24 -5.49
CA VAL A 127 20.83 10.90 -4.38
C VAL A 127 21.96 10.05 -3.82
N LEU A 128 21.92 8.73 -3.99
CA LEU A 128 23.05 7.84 -3.66
C LEU A 128 24.23 7.99 -4.64
N ALA A 129 24.00 8.51 -5.82
CA ALA A 129 25.07 8.93 -6.73
C ALA A 129 25.69 10.29 -6.33
N CYS A 130 25.02 11.10 -5.51
CA CYS A 130 25.55 12.35 -4.99
C CYS A 130 26.63 12.12 -3.93
N HIS A 131 27.55 13.09 -3.78
CA HIS A 131 28.64 13.01 -2.83
C HIS A 131 28.22 13.19 -1.37
N TYR A 132 27.13 13.95 -1.11
CA TYR A 132 26.62 14.21 0.23
C TYR A 132 25.09 14.38 0.23
N ARG A 133 24.42 13.89 1.26
CA ARG A 133 22.94 13.89 1.38
C ARG A 133 22.53 14.53 2.69
N ILE A 134 21.74 15.60 2.59
CA ILE A 134 21.16 16.32 3.73
C ILE A 134 19.64 16.12 3.68
N ALA A 135 19.02 15.77 4.80
CA ALA A 135 17.57 15.55 4.85
C ALA A 135 16.93 16.28 6.04
N THR A 136 15.66 16.65 5.91
CA THR A 136 14.90 17.20 7.02
C THR A 136 14.50 16.13 8.03
N ARG A 137 14.31 16.53 9.30
CA ARG A 137 13.79 15.68 10.37
C ARG A 137 12.28 15.51 10.31
N ASP A 138 11.61 16.21 9.41
CA ASP A 138 10.18 16.15 9.25
C ASP A 138 9.69 14.69 9.12
N PRO A 139 8.61 14.27 9.79
CA PRO A 139 8.06 12.92 9.71
C PRO A 139 7.65 12.47 8.30
N SER A 140 7.32 13.42 7.41
CA SER A 140 7.03 13.15 6.00
C SER A 140 8.28 12.79 5.21
N THR A 141 9.49 13.17 5.67
CA THR A 141 10.75 12.84 5.01
C THR A 141 11.10 11.38 5.22
N ARG A 142 10.90 10.63 4.14
CA ARG A 142 11.10 9.18 4.09
C ARG A 142 11.92 8.79 2.88
N VAL A 143 12.80 7.81 3.07
CA VAL A 143 13.62 7.24 2.00
C VAL A 143 13.47 5.72 1.96
N GLY A 144 13.61 5.12 0.79
CA GLY A 144 13.54 3.67 0.64
C GLY A 144 13.34 3.22 -0.81
N PHE A 145 13.20 1.91 -0.97
CA PHE A 145 13.05 1.26 -2.27
C PHE A 145 11.76 0.45 -2.31
N PRO A 146 10.64 1.01 -2.81
CA PRO A 146 9.35 0.33 -2.87
C PRO A 146 9.21 -0.61 -4.09
N GLU A 147 10.20 -0.72 -4.96
CA GLU A 147 10.16 -1.40 -6.26
C GLU A 147 9.67 -2.85 -6.17
N VAL A 148 9.97 -3.55 -5.09
CA VAL A 148 9.54 -4.94 -4.88
C VAL A 148 8.02 -5.09 -4.88
N LYS A 149 7.28 -4.03 -4.51
CA LYS A 149 5.81 -3.98 -4.57
C LYS A 149 5.28 -3.92 -6.00
N LEU A 150 6.15 -3.57 -6.96
CA LEU A 150 5.89 -3.57 -8.39
C LEU A 150 6.48 -4.80 -9.10
N GLY A 151 6.98 -5.79 -8.33
CA GLY A 151 7.64 -6.98 -8.88
C GLY A 151 9.02 -6.67 -9.47
N LEU A 152 9.69 -5.64 -8.97
CA LEU A 152 10.99 -5.15 -9.42
C LEU A 152 11.96 -5.03 -8.22
N PHE A 153 13.19 -4.67 -8.48
CA PHE A 153 14.17 -4.15 -7.53
C PHE A 153 14.79 -2.87 -8.10
N PRO A 154 15.66 -2.12 -7.40
CA PRO A 154 16.26 -0.90 -7.93
C PRO A 154 16.93 -1.14 -9.29
N GLY A 155 16.68 -0.27 -10.27
CA GLY A 155 17.14 -0.45 -11.67
C GLY A 155 18.22 0.54 -12.12
N PHE A 156 18.48 1.59 -11.34
CA PHE A 156 19.49 2.60 -11.64
C PHE A 156 20.78 2.41 -10.83
N ASN A 157 21.21 1.17 -10.65
CA ASN A 157 22.36 0.77 -9.85
C ASN A 157 22.22 1.11 -8.35
N GLY A 158 20.98 1.18 -7.87
CA GLY A 158 20.66 1.47 -6.48
C GLY A 158 21.04 0.35 -5.53
N THR A 159 21.01 -0.91 -5.98
CA THR A 159 21.47 -2.05 -5.18
C THR A 159 22.95 -1.90 -4.82
N ALA A 160 23.78 -1.65 -5.83
CA ALA A 160 25.23 -1.49 -5.65
C ALA A 160 25.56 -0.28 -4.76
N ARG A 161 24.92 0.88 -5.03
CA ARG A 161 25.14 2.12 -4.26
C ARG A 161 24.67 1.99 -2.81
N SER A 162 23.54 1.34 -2.58
CA SER A 162 22.99 1.13 -1.23
C SER A 162 23.88 0.22 -0.39
N ILE A 163 24.33 -0.91 -0.96
CA ILE A 163 25.24 -1.84 -0.27
C ILE A 163 26.57 -1.15 0.05
N ARG A 164 27.12 -0.38 -0.87
CA ARG A 164 28.36 0.39 -0.65
C ARG A 164 28.19 1.41 0.49
N GLN A 165 27.05 2.07 0.57
CA GLN A 165 26.81 3.17 1.50
C GLN A 165 26.35 2.69 2.89
N ALA A 166 25.40 1.76 2.94
CA ALA A 166 24.77 1.31 4.19
C ALA A 166 25.27 -0.06 4.69
N GLY A 167 25.89 -0.85 3.81
CA GLY A 167 26.22 -2.26 4.02
C GLY A 167 25.04 -3.18 3.73
N ALA A 168 25.32 -4.45 3.37
CA ALA A 168 24.31 -5.42 2.96
C ALA A 168 23.25 -5.70 4.04
N LEU A 169 23.63 -5.74 5.32
CA LEU A 169 22.71 -6.00 6.43
C LEU A 169 21.59 -4.96 6.55
N ALA A 170 21.84 -3.71 6.15
CA ALA A 170 20.83 -2.65 6.15
C ALA A 170 20.13 -2.50 4.80
N ALA A 171 20.89 -2.56 3.69
CA ALA A 171 20.39 -2.33 2.35
C ALA A 171 19.47 -3.45 1.84
N MET A 172 19.89 -4.73 1.99
CA MET A 172 19.11 -5.85 1.47
C MET A 172 17.71 -5.97 2.10
N PRO A 173 17.53 -5.94 3.44
CA PRO A 173 16.20 -5.96 4.02
C PRO A 173 15.32 -4.75 3.64
N LEU A 174 15.92 -3.58 3.42
CA LEU A 174 15.20 -2.38 2.98
C LEU A 174 14.58 -2.59 1.59
N MET A 175 15.36 -3.09 0.63
CA MET A 175 14.92 -3.39 -0.73
C MET A 175 13.96 -4.59 -0.79
N LEU A 176 14.26 -5.70 -0.10
CA LEU A 176 13.44 -6.91 -0.10
C LEU A 176 12.05 -6.70 0.52
N LYS A 177 11.91 -5.75 1.45
CA LYS A 177 10.61 -5.43 2.09
C LYS A 177 9.86 -4.29 1.40
N GLY A 178 10.50 -3.57 0.49
CA GLY A 178 9.91 -2.37 -0.09
C GLY A 178 9.58 -1.29 0.94
N SER A 179 10.42 -1.16 1.97
CA SER A 179 10.14 -0.32 3.14
C SER A 179 10.60 1.11 2.93
N LEU A 180 9.84 2.04 3.48
CA LEU A 180 10.23 3.44 3.61
C LEU A 180 10.60 3.74 5.06
N VAL A 181 11.78 4.31 5.28
CA VAL A 181 12.28 4.65 6.62
C VAL A 181 12.33 6.17 6.80
N ARG A 182 12.12 6.65 8.02
CA ARG A 182 12.27 8.07 8.35
C ARG A 182 13.74 8.51 8.18
N SER A 183 13.96 9.78 7.86
CA SER A 183 15.30 10.36 7.66
C SER A 183 16.27 10.08 8.82
N THR A 184 15.78 10.05 10.07
CA THR A 184 16.59 9.70 11.26
C THR A 184 17.11 8.27 11.23
N ALA A 185 16.29 7.30 10.81
CA ALA A 185 16.71 5.91 10.63
C ALA A 185 17.64 5.77 9.41
N ALA A 186 17.35 6.48 8.32
CA ALA A 186 18.19 6.51 7.13
C ALA A 186 19.61 7.02 7.43
N ARG A 187 19.74 8.04 8.30
CA ARG A 187 21.04 8.50 8.80
C ARG A 187 21.78 7.40 9.56
N GLY A 188 21.09 6.70 10.45
CA GLY A 188 21.69 5.58 11.20
C GLY A 188 22.16 4.44 10.28
N MET A 189 21.49 4.24 9.14
CA MET A 189 21.90 3.28 8.12
C MET A 189 23.09 3.78 7.29
N GLY A 190 23.28 5.11 7.16
CA GLY A 190 24.28 5.73 6.30
C GLY A 190 23.74 6.15 4.94
N LEU A 191 22.42 6.08 4.71
CA LEU A 191 21.77 6.53 3.46
C LEU A 191 21.61 8.06 3.41
N VAL A 192 21.62 8.72 4.54
CA VAL A 192 21.60 10.18 4.74
C VAL A 192 22.79 10.54 5.63
N ASP A 193 23.47 11.64 5.31
CA ASP A 193 24.70 12.05 6.01
C ASP A 193 24.41 13.06 7.13
N GLU A 194 23.48 13.99 6.89
CA GLU A 194 23.17 15.07 7.83
C GLU A 194 21.66 15.32 7.92
N LEU A 195 21.20 15.76 9.10
CA LEU A 195 19.80 16.09 9.35
C LEU A 195 19.66 17.54 9.78
N VAL A 196 18.72 18.23 9.15
CA VAL A 196 18.28 19.58 9.51
C VAL A 196 16.88 19.57 10.06
N GLN A 197 16.52 20.55 10.87
CA GLN A 197 15.21 20.57 11.54
C GLN A 197 14.07 20.95 10.57
N PHE A 198 14.30 21.95 9.73
CA PHE A 198 13.28 22.53 8.85
C PHE A 198 13.74 22.59 7.39
N PRO A 199 12.83 22.53 6.40
CA PRO A 199 13.16 22.61 4.98
C PRO A 199 13.89 23.88 4.58
N GLU A 200 13.59 25.02 5.21
CA GLU A 200 14.20 26.32 4.91
C GLU A 200 15.72 26.33 5.18
N GLN A 201 16.18 25.47 6.08
CA GLN A 201 17.59 25.33 6.40
C GLN A 201 18.38 24.57 5.33
N LEU A 202 17.71 23.78 4.46
CA LEU A 202 18.37 22.92 3.48
C LEU A 202 19.33 23.69 2.56
N ARG A 203 18.90 24.85 2.05
CA ARG A 203 19.75 25.67 1.16
C ARG A 203 21.05 26.10 1.82
N TRP A 204 20.98 26.58 3.05
CA TRP A 204 22.16 27.02 3.81
C TRP A 204 23.12 25.85 4.10
N TRP A 205 22.57 24.71 4.52
CA TRP A 205 23.38 23.53 4.84
C TRP A 205 23.99 22.90 3.58
N ALA A 206 23.26 22.87 2.45
CA ALA A 206 23.78 22.38 1.17
C ALA A 206 24.93 23.27 0.66
N ARG A 207 24.75 24.60 0.69
CA ARG A 207 25.81 25.57 0.40
C ARG A 207 27.05 25.31 1.26
N ARG A 208 26.87 25.19 2.56
CA ARG A 208 27.97 24.90 3.50
C ARG A 208 28.67 23.59 3.17
N ALA A 209 27.94 22.54 2.85
CA ALA A 209 28.51 21.24 2.48
C ALA A 209 29.32 21.33 1.19
N VAL A 210 28.88 22.08 0.20
CA VAL A 210 29.65 22.35 -1.03
C VAL A 210 30.97 23.09 -0.70
N LEU A 211 30.89 24.21 0.03
CA LEU A 211 32.08 25.04 0.35
C LEU A 211 33.09 24.27 1.20
N GLN A 212 32.62 23.38 2.10
CA GLN A 212 33.47 22.50 2.90
C GLN A 212 33.89 21.23 2.17
N ARG A 213 33.51 21.05 0.90
CA ARG A 213 33.79 19.86 0.07
C ARG A 213 33.44 18.56 0.78
N ARG A 214 32.29 18.53 1.50
CA ARG A 214 31.85 17.36 2.25
C ARG A 214 31.59 16.17 1.32
N ARG A 215 31.99 15.00 1.78
CA ARG A 215 31.72 13.72 1.12
C ARG A 215 31.25 12.69 2.13
N SER A 216 30.35 11.82 1.71
CA SER A 216 29.91 10.68 2.49
C SER A 216 31.02 9.68 2.71
N LYS A 217 30.97 9.03 3.85
CA LYS A 217 31.82 7.87 4.13
C LYS A 217 31.07 6.60 3.75
N PRO A 218 31.64 5.72 2.95
CA PRO A 218 31.05 4.41 2.67
C PRO A 218 30.95 3.58 3.95
N ALA A 219 30.16 2.50 3.92
CA ALA A 219 30.05 1.58 5.05
C ALA A 219 31.42 1.14 5.57
N GLY A 220 31.57 1.14 6.90
CA GLY A 220 32.82 0.76 7.55
C GLY A 220 33.23 -0.69 7.26
N LEU A 221 34.51 -1.02 7.48
CA LEU A 221 35.11 -2.32 7.13
C LEU A 221 34.30 -3.52 7.61
N ALA A 222 33.82 -3.53 8.85
CA ALA A 222 33.01 -4.61 9.41
C ALA A 222 31.71 -4.87 8.61
N LYS A 223 31.04 -3.79 8.16
CA LYS A 223 29.84 -3.92 7.30
C LYS A 223 30.18 -4.40 5.90
N ARG A 224 31.35 -4.06 5.39
CA ARG A 224 31.84 -4.49 4.06
C ARG A 224 32.24 -5.95 4.04
N LEU A 225 32.82 -6.47 5.11
CA LEU A 225 33.20 -7.89 5.25
C LEU A 225 32.00 -8.83 5.12
N VAL A 226 30.80 -8.41 5.53
CA VAL A 226 29.57 -9.20 5.38
C VAL A 226 29.20 -9.41 3.89
N SER A 227 29.65 -8.53 3.00
CA SER A 227 29.46 -8.68 1.55
C SER A 227 30.53 -9.53 0.88
N GLN A 228 31.53 -10.03 1.63
CA GLN A 228 32.58 -10.91 1.10
C GLN A 228 32.26 -12.38 1.38
N TRP A 229 32.79 -13.26 0.56
CA TRP A 229 32.72 -14.72 0.78
C TRP A 229 33.56 -15.11 2.03
N PRO A 230 33.10 -16.03 2.92
CA PRO A 230 31.84 -16.81 2.84
C PRO A 230 30.62 -16.11 3.50
N ALA A 231 30.79 -15.01 4.24
CA ALA A 231 29.71 -14.34 4.97
C ALA A 231 28.54 -13.92 4.06
N ARG A 232 28.85 -13.51 2.82
CA ARG A 232 27.85 -13.18 1.81
C ARG A 232 26.92 -14.33 1.49
N GLY A 233 27.45 -15.55 1.30
CA GLY A 233 26.63 -16.74 1.04
C GLY A 233 25.73 -17.11 2.21
N LEU A 234 26.22 -17.01 3.44
CA LEU A 234 25.41 -17.23 4.65
C LEU A 234 24.27 -16.22 4.79
N LEU A 235 24.56 -14.96 4.49
CA LEU A 235 23.53 -13.91 4.52
C LEU A 235 22.50 -14.14 3.39
N ALA A 236 22.93 -14.48 2.19
CA ALA A 236 22.03 -14.77 1.07
C ALA A 236 21.09 -15.95 1.38
N ALA A 237 21.62 -17.04 1.92
CA ALA A 237 20.83 -18.20 2.34
C ALA A 237 19.79 -17.83 3.41
N LYS A 238 20.18 -17.02 4.40
CA LYS A 238 19.25 -16.52 5.42
C LYS A 238 18.15 -15.65 4.81
N LEU A 239 18.50 -14.69 3.95
CA LEU A 239 17.53 -13.81 3.29
C LEU A 239 16.57 -14.60 2.41
N ARG A 240 17.06 -15.62 1.67
CA ARG A 240 16.24 -16.52 0.85
C ARG A 240 15.23 -17.27 1.70
N SER A 241 15.69 -17.89 2.81
CA SER A 241 14.80 -18.60 3.75
C SER A 241 13.75 -17.69 4.38
N GLU A 242 14.12 -16.46 4.79
CA GLU A 242 13.16 -15.51 5.36
C GLU A 242 12.15 -14.99 4.32
N THR A 243 12.56 -14.87 3.06
CA THR A 243 11.71 -14.44 1.94
C THR A 243 10.74 -15.55 1.55
N ALA A 244 11.23 -16.78 1.42
CA ALA A 244 10.41 -17.96 1.07
C ALA A 244 9.29 -18.25 2.09
N LYS A 245 9.47 -17.86 3.36
CA LYS A 245 8.40 -17.94 4.36
C LYS A 245 7.24 -16.98 4.12
N LYS A 246 7.43 -15.96 3.28
CA LYS A 246 6.44 -14.89 3.04
C LYS A 246 5.84 -14.94 1.65
N VAL A 247 6.64 -15.24 0.66
CA VAL A 247 6.24 -15.26 -0.75
C VAL A 247 6.90 -16.43 -1.47
N ARG A 248 6.21 -16.97 -2.47
CA ARG A 248 6.75 -18.02 -3.36
C ARG A 248 7.52 -17.34 -4.50
N GLU A 249 8.64 -17.94 -4.91
CA GLU A 249 9.48 -17.41 -6.00
C GLU A 249 8.71 -17.36 -7.34
N GLU A 250 7.92 -18.38 -7.63
CA GLU A 250 7.08 -18.48 -8.83
C GLU A 250 6.06 -17.33 -8.95
N HIS A 251 5.57 -16.82 -7.81
CA HIS A 251 4.62 -15.70 -7.76
C HIS A 251 5.31 -14.34 -7.74
N TYR A 252 6.44 -14.24 -7.02
CA TYR A 252 7.17 -12.99 -6.80
C TYR A 252 8.67 -13.19 -7.01
N PRO A 253 9.14 -13.27 -8.27
CA PRO A 253 10.55 -13.58 -8.57
C PRO A 253 11.54 -12.47 -8.16
N ALA A 254 11.12 -11.20 -8.12
CA ALA A 254 12.02 -10.07 -7.92
C ALA A 254 12.86 -10.14 -6.63
N PRO A 255 12.31 -10.46 -5.44
CA PRO A 255 13.11 -10.60 -4.23
C PRO A 255 14.20 -11.67 -4.35
N PHE A 256 13.90 -12.78 -5.00
CA PHE A 256 14.85 -13.89 -5.16
C PHE A 256 15.95 -13.53 -6.15
N ARG A 257 15.60 -12.90 -7.27
CA ARG A 257 16.59 -12.38 -8.24
C ARG A 257 17.52 -11.33 -7.62
N LEU A 258 17.01 -10.47 -6.74
CA LEU A 258 17.83 -9.53 -5.98
C LEU A 258 18.80 -10.25 -5.03
N ILE A 259 18.36 -11.34 -4.38
CA ILE A 259 19.22 -12.16 -3.52
C ILE A 259 20.30 -12.87 -4.35
N ASP A 260 19.94 -13.45 -5.50
CA ASP A 260 20.88 -14.08 -6.43
C ASP A 260 21.96 -13.11 -6.91
N LEU A 261 21.54 -11.90 -7.29
CA LEU A 261 22.43 -10.82 -7.71
C LEU A 261 23.41 -10.45 -6.58
N PHE A 262 22.91 -10.29 -5.35
CA PHE A 262 23.74 -10.05 -4.19
C PHE A 262 24.69 -11.21 -3.91
N GLU A 263 24.22 -12.45 -3.94
CA GLU A 263 25.04 -13.65 -3.70
C GLU A 263 26.17 -13.79 -4.71
N LYS A 264 25.88 -13.47 -5.98
CA LYS A 264 26.88 -13.53 -7.05
C LYS A 264 27.89 -12.40 -6.99
N CYS A 265 27.45 -11.14 -6.85
CA CYS A 265 28.25 -9.95 -7.06
C CYS A 265 28.37 -9.00 -5.86
N GLY A 266 27.68 -9.23 -4.74
CA GLY A 266 27.50 -8.25 -3.66
C GLY A 266 28.79 -7.75 -2.98
N GLY A 267 29.91 -8.44 -3.15
CA GLY A 267 31.23 -8.03 -2.66
C GLY A 267 32.02 -7.12 -3.62
N ASP A 268 31.61 -7.07 -4.87
CA ASP A 268 32.25 -6.27 -5.93
C ASP A 268 31.24 -5.22 -6.45
N HIS A 269 31.51 -3.96 -6.14
CA HIS A 269 30.65 -2.84 -6.51
C HIS A 269 30.52 -2.64 -8.03
N VAL A 270 31.61 -2.89 -8.78
CA VAL A 270 31.63 -2.72 -10.24
C VAL A 270 30.89 -3.87 -10.91
N ALA A 271 31.18 -5.10 -10.52
CA ALA A 271 30.49 -6.28 -11.02
C ALA A 271 28.98 -6.21 -10.73
N LEU A 272 28.60 -5.74 -9.53
CA LEU A 272 27.20 -5.59 -9.15
C LEU A 272 26.48 -4.55 -10.02
N LYS A 273 27.10 -3.39 -10.30
CA LYS A 273 26.54 -2.39 -11.23
C LYS A 273 26.32 -2.95 -12.64
N HIS A 274 27.26 -3.72 -13.16
CA HIS A 274 27.14 -4.31 -14.49
C HIS A 274 26.07 -5.40 -14.57
N ALA A 275 25.88 -6.15 -13.49
CA ALA A 275 24.92 -7.25 -13.44
C ALA A 275 23.48 -6.81 -13.11
N GLU A 276 23.27 -5.61 -12.55
CA GLU A 276 21.97 -5.14 -12.08
C GLU A 276 20.97 -4.97 -13.24
N THR A 277 21.30 -4.23 -14.29
CA THR A 277 20.41 -4.00 -15.43
C THR A 277 20.01 -5.29 -16.17
N PRO A 278 20.92 -6.24 -16.49
CA PRO A 278 20.55 -7.53 -17.08
C PRO A 278 19.64 -8.38 -16.18
N ALA A 279 19.81 -8.31 -14.86
CA ALA A 279 18.95 -9.02 -13.92
C ALA A 279 17.56 -8.35 -13.74
N PHE A 280 17.48 -7.05 -13.93
CA PHE A 280 16.27 -6.25 -13.83
C PHE A 280 15.37 -6.37 -15.06
N ALA A 281 15.94 -6.37 -16.27
CA ALA A 281 15.19 -6.28 -17.51
C ALA A 281 14.14 -7.41 -17.69
N PRO A 282 14.42 -8.70 -17.42
CA PRO A 282 13.42 -9.76 -17.49
C PRO A 282 12.25 -9.57 -16.53
N LEU A 283 12.50 -9.02 -15.33
CA LEU A 283 11.44 -8.72 -14.37
C LEU A 283 10.52 -7.63 -14.85
N MET A 284 11.07 -6.58 -15.47
CA MET A 284 10.32 -5.43 -15.97
C MET A 284 9.29 -5.82 -17.04
N VAL A 285 9.63 -6.72 -17.93
CA VAL A 285 8.75 -7.24 -18.99
C VAL A 285 7.93 -8.44 -18.55
N GLY A 286 8.20 -8.97 -17.37
CA GLY A 286 7.53 -10.14 -16.81
C GLY A 286 6.06 -9.86 -16.43
N GLN A 287 5.22 -10.90 -16.52
CA GLN A 287 3.78 -10.79 -16.23
C GLN A 287 3.52 -10.33 -14.79
N THR A 288 4.26 -10.83 -13.80
CA THR A 288 4.13 -10.40 -12.40
C THR A 288 4.29 -8.89 -12.25
N SER A 289 5.34 -8.30 -12.86
CA SER A 289 5.52 -6.84 -12.77
C SER A 289 4.44 -6.07 -13.50
N ARG A 290 4.00 -6.51 -14.69
CA ARG A 290 2.87 -5.89 -15.41
C ARG A 290 1.61 -5.87 -14.55
N ASN A 291 1.28 -7.00 -13.93
CA ASN A 291 0.12 -7.12 -13.06
C ASN A 291 0.24 -6.27 -11.79
N LEU A 292 1.40 -6.24 -11.13
CA LEU A 292 1.60 -5.43 -9.93
C LEU A 292 1.58 -3.92 -10.24
N ARG A 293 2.06 -3.49 -11.41
CA ARG A 293 1.88 -2.11 -11.90
C ARG A 293 0.40 -1.79 -12.15
N ARG A 294 -0.35 -2.76 -12.73
CA ARG A 294 -1.81 -2.63 -12.83
C ARG A 294 -2.45 -2.44 -11.45
N VAL A 295 -2.11 -3.28 -10.47
CA VAL A 295 -2.62 -3.16 -9.09
C VAL A 295 -2.28 -1.80 -8.48
N PHE A 296 -1.09 -1.26 -8.74
CA PHE A 296 -0.75 0.10 -8.34
C PHE A 296 -1.70 1.13 -8.98
N ARG A 297 -1.95 1.05 -10.31
CA ARG A 297 -2.93 1.95 -10.98
C ARG A 297 -4.34 1.80 -10.41
N LEU A 298 -4.77 0.59 -10.10
CA LEU A 298 -6.05 0.34 -9.44
C LEU A 298 -6.12 1.02 -8.07
N SER A 299 -5.04 1.04 -7.29
CA SER A 299 -5.00 1.76 -6.02
C SER A 299 -5.13 3.28 -6.18
N GLU A 300 -4.52 3.85 -7.22
CA GLU A 300 -4.67 5.28 -7.55
C GLU A 300 -6.08 5.60 -8.04
N MET A 301 -6.70 4.69 -8.81
CA MET A 301 -8.10 4.82 -9.24
C MET A 301 -9.06 4.83 -8.03
N LEU A 302 -8.84 3.97 -7.03
CA LEU A 302 -9.62 4.00 -5.79
C LEU A 302 -9.47 5.34 -5.06
N LYS A 303 -8.25 5.84 -4.91
CA LYS A 303 -8.01 7.15 -4.28
C LYS A 303 -8.67 8.30 -5.05
N ALA A 304 -8.71 8.20 -6.37
CA ALA A 304 -9.32 9.21 -7.23
C ALA A 304 -10.85 9.28 -7.11
N GLN A 305 -11.51 8.29 -6.48
CA GLN A 305 -12.94 8.37 -6.17
C GLN A 305 -13.29 9.44 -5.13
N ALA A 306 -12.30 9.87 -4.33
CA ALA A 306 -12.46 11.02 -3.45
C ALA A 306 -12.14 12.31 -4.22
N PRO A 307 -13.10 13.28 -4.35
CA PRO A 307 -12.84 14.54 -5.04
C PRO A 307 -11.76 15.35 -4.33
N LYS A 308 -10.81 15.90 -5.10
CA LYS A 308 -9.70 16.71 -4.56
C LYS A 308 -10.12 18.14 -4.21
N ASP A 309 -11.15 18.64 -4.85
CA ASP A 309 -11.71 19.99 -4.74
C ASP A 309 -12.82 20.12 -3.68
N LEU A 310 -13.19 19.01 -3.03
CA LEU A 310 -14.20 19.01 -1.99
C LEU A 310 -13.65 19.65 -0.70
N ASP A 311 -14.27 20.76 -0.27
CA ASP A 311 -13.96 21.38 1.01
C ASP A 311 -14.63 20.62 2.17
N PHE A 312 -14.10 19.43 2.43
CA PHE A 312 -14.52 18.58 3.53
C PHE A 312 -13.29 17.96 4.21
N ARG A 313 -12.96 18.48 5.39
CA ARG A 313 -11.80 18.04 6.20
C ARG A 313 -12.28 17.57 7.56
N PRO A 314 -12.69 16.29 7.68
CA PRO A 314 -13.20 15.76 8.93
C PRO A 314 -12.09 15.68 9.99
N LEU A 315 -12.36 16.25 11.16
CA LEU A 315 -11.46 16.24 12.31
C LEU A 315 -12.03 15.48 13.50
N ARG A 316 -13.36 15.41 13.61
CA ARG A 316 -14.09 14.78 14.72
C ARG A 316 -15.00 13.68 14.21
N VAL A 317 -14.85 12.50 14.79
CA VAL A 317 -15.64 11.31 14.45
C VAL A 317 -16.38 10.84 15.70
N HIS A 318 -17.63 10.45 15.55
CA HIS A 318 -18.39 9.77 16.58
C HIS A 318 -18.69 8.34 16.14
N VAL A 319 -18.31 7.36 16.95
CA VAL A 319 -18.55 5.95 16.65
C VAL A 319 -19.53 5.40 17.69
N ILE A 320 -20.62 4.80 17.20
CA ILE A 320 -21.67 4.21 18.04
C ILE A 320 -21.60 2.69 17.94
N GLY A 321 -21.38 2.04 19.09
CA GLY A 321 -21.08 0.64 19.21
C GLY A 321 -19.61 0.39 19.53
N ALA A 322 -19.28 0.00 20.76
CA ALA A 322 -17.92 -0.27 21.22
C ALA A 322 -17.53 -1.76 21.12
N GLY A 323 -18.22 -2.51 20.25
CA GLY A 323 -17.83 -3.87 19.87
C GLY A 323 -16.48 -3.90 19.15
N THR A 324 -16.04 -5.07 18.67
CA THR A 324 -14.74 -5.23 17.99
C THR A 324 -14.58 -4.25 16.81
N MET A 325 -15.60 -4.16 15.93
CA MET A 325 -15.53 -3.29 14.75
C MET A 325 -15.51 -1.81 15.13
N GLY A 326 -16.46 -1.36 15.96
CA GLY A 326 -16.53 0.06 16.32
C GLY A 326 -15.28 0.54 17.08
N ALA A 327 -14.77 -0.26 18.01
CA ALA A 327 -13.54 0.05 18.72
C ALA A 327 -12.32 0.13 17.77
N ASP A 328 -12.20 -0.77 16.79
CA ASP A 328 -11.11 -0.78 15.81
C ASP A 328 -11.23 0.39 14.82
N ILE A 329 -12.45 0.75 14.39
CA ILE A 329 -12.71 1.95 13.57
C ILE A 329 -12.29 3.21 14.34
N ALA A 330 -12.76 3.35 15.59
CA ALA A 330 -12.41 4.48 16.45
C ALA A 330 -10.87 4.60 16.63
N GLY A 331 -10.22 3.49 16.97
CA GLY A 331 -8.77 3.44 17.13
C GLY A 331 -8.02 3.82 15.85
N TRP A 332 -8.50 3.39 14.69
CA TRP A 332 -7.86 3.73 13.40
C TRP A 332 -8.03 5.21 13.05
N CYS A 333 -9.22 5.79 13.26
CA CYS A 333 -9.46 7.23 13.06
C CYS A 333 -8.54 8.08 13.96
N VAL A 334 -8.36 7.69 15.24
CA VAL A 334 -7.39 8.34 16.15
C VAL A 334 -5.95 8.20 15.62
N ALA A 335 -5.58 7.01 15.15
CA ALA A 335 -4.25 6.75 14.60
C ALA A 335 -3.97 7.55 13.31
N SER A 336 -5.03 8.02 12.64
CA SER A 336 -5.00 8.92 11.48
C SER A 336 -5.07 10.39 11.86
N GLY A 337 -5.08 10.74 13.15
CA GLY A 337 -4.98 12.12 13.64
C GLY A 337 -6.29 12.76 14.10
N MET A 338 -7.42 12.05 13.99
CA MET A 338 -8.74 12.56 14.35
C MET A 338 -9.01 12.50 15.86
N GLU A 339 -9.89 13.36 16.36
CA GLU A 339 -10.53 13.23 17.67
C GLU A 339 -11.74 12.31 17.52
N VAL A 340 -11.89 11.32 18.40
CA VAL A 340 -12.95 10.32 18.28
C VAL A 340 -13.66 10.14 19.61
N SER A 341 -14.98 10.23 19.59
CA SER A 341 -15.83 9.82 20.71
C SER A 341 -16.48 8.46 20.43
N LEU A 342 -16.45 7.60 21.43
CA LEU A 342 -16.97 6.23 21.36
C LEU A 342 -18.16 6.06 22.30
N GLU A 343 -19.33 5.80 21.72
CA GLU A 343 -20.61 5.56 22.42
C GLU A 343 -20.95 4.06 22.43
N ASP A 344 -21.49 3.59 23.55
CA ASP A 344 -22.14 2.28 23.67
C ASP A 344 -23.10 2.31 24.86
N ILE A 345 -24.12 1.47 24.83
CA ILE A 345 -25.04 1.30 25.96
C ILE A 345 -24.37 0.71 27.20
N SER A 346 -23.20 0.12 27.04
CA SER A 346 -22.39 -0.52 28.08
C SER A 346 -21.07 0.23 28.28
N GLU A 347 -20.98 1.02 29.37
CA GLU A 347 -19.71 1.67 29.74
C GLU A 347 -18.51 0.69 29.90
N PRO A 348 -18.67 -0.51 30.48
CA PRO A 348 -17.60 -1.50 30.51
C PRO A 348 -17.10 -1.87 29.11
N GLN A 349 -18.01 -1.95 28.12
CA GLN A 349 -17.65 -2.25 26.74
C GLN A 349 -16.86 -1.10 26.11
N ILE A 350 -17.21 0.15 26.38
CA ILE A 350 -16.44 1.33 25.93
C ILE A 350 -15.01 1.26 26.51
N LYS A 351 -14.87 1.05 27.81
CA LYS A 351 -13.57 0.94 28.49
C LYS A 351 -12.71 -0.17 27.90
N LYS A 352 -13.30 -1.35 27.65
CA LYS A 352 -12.65 -2.49 27.00
C LYS A 352 -12.20 -2.15 25.56
N GLY A 353 -13.08 -1.53 24.77
CA GLY A 353 -12.79 -1.09 23.39
C GLY A 353 -11.62 -0.11 23.32
N ILE A 354 -11.61 0.91 24.19
CA ILE A 354 -10.52 1.90 24.29
C ILE A 354 -9.20 1.23 24.71
N ALA A 355 -9.23 0.35 25.71
CA ALA A 355 -8.03 -0.34 26.18
C ALA A 355 -7.41 -1.22 25.10
N ALA A 356 -8.21 -1.88 24.26
CA ALA A 356 -7.76 -2.72 23.17
C ALA A 356 -6.89 -1.96 22.14
N GLN A 357 -7.14 -0.64 21.95
CA GLN A 357 -6.43 0.18 20.98
C GLN A 357 -4.98 0.50 21.38
N SER A 358 -4.60 0.23 22.62
CA SER A 358 -3.22 0.42 23.10
C SER A 358 -2.18 -0.35 22.26
N ARG A 359 -2.55 -1.52 21.71
CA ARG A 359 -1.68 -2.30 20.81
C ARG A 359 -1.48 -1.61 19.46
N LEU A 360 -2.54 -1.04 18.89
CA LEU A 360 -2.48 -0.28 17.65
C LEU A 360 -1.58 0.95 17.83
N PHE A 361 -1.79 1.72 18.88
CA PHE A 361 -1.01 2.93 19.16
C PHE A 361 0.47 2.63 19.42
N SER A 362 0.78 1.49 20.09
CA SER A 362 2.16 1.06 20.31
C SER A 362 2.88 0.68 18.99
N ARG A 363 2.17 0.19 17.99
CA ARG A 363 2.72 -0.13 16.67
C ARG A 363 2.87 1.10 15.78
N LYS A 364 1.90 2.04 15.84
CA LYS A 364 1.84 3.23 14.97
C LYS A 364 2.76 4.35 15.48
N PHE A 365 2.86 4.55 16.79
CA PHE A 365 3.56 5.66 17.42
C PHE A 365 4.80 5.19 18.20
N ARG A 366 5.94 5.83 17.99
CA ARG A 366 7.21 5.41 18.57
C ARG A 366 7.45 6.01 19.97
N SER A 367 7.14 7.29 20.16
CA SER A 367 7.36 7.96 21.43
C SER A 367 6.19 7.75 22.40
N LYS A 368 6.48 7.84 23.70
CA LYS A 368 5.44 7.82 24.74
C LYS A 368 4.48 8.99 24.57
N ALA A 369 5.02 10.20 24.31
CA ALA A 369 4.22 11.41 24.12
C ALA A 369 3.22 11.28 22.95
N GLU A 370 3.63 10.72 21.81
CA GLU A 370 2.72 10.47 20.68
C GLU A 370 1.60 9.48 21.05
N ARG A 371 1.95 8.41 21.81
CA ARG A 371 0.97 7.42 22.28
C ARG A 371 -0.03 8.01 23.26
N ASP A 372 0.45 8.82 24.20
CA ASP A 372 -0.40 9.45 25.21
C ASP A 372 -1.32 10.51 24.55
N ALA A 373 -0.82 11.28 23.59
CA ALA A 373 -1.62 12.19 22.80
C ALA A 373 -2.68 11.46 21.94
N ALA A 374 -2.36 10.28 21.39
CA ALA A 374 -3.35 9.46 20.68
C ALA A 374 -4.43 8.95 21.62
N LYS A 375 -4.07 8.45 22.81
CA LYS A 375 -5.05 8.01 23.82
C LYS A 375 -5.98 9.15 24.26
N ALA A 376 -5.46 10.36 24.43
CA ALA A 376 -6.26 11.51 24.82
C ALA A 376 -7.29 11.93 23.75
N ARG A 377 -7.09 11.58 22.48
CA ARG A 377 -8.05 11.82 21.40
C ARG A 377 -9.15 10.76 21.29
N LEU A 378 -9.08 9.66 22.05
CA LEU A 378 -10.11 8.64 22.09
C LEU A 378 -10.93 8.80 23.37
N ILE A 379 -12.13 9.36 23.23
CA ILE A 379 -12.97 9.83 24.32
C ILE A 379 -14.10 8.82 24.56
N ALA A 380 -14.28 8.38 25.81
CA ALA A 380 -15.48 7.64 26.20
C ALA A 380 -16.68 8.60 26.28
N ASP A 381 -17.76 8.28 25.59
CA ASP A 381 -18.95 9.13 25.50
C ASP A 381 -20.25 8.32 25.60
N PRO A 382 -20.54 7.74 26.78
CA PRO A 382 -21.72 6.88 26.95
C PRO A 382 -23.06 7.62 26.75
N ALA A 383 -23.07 8.93 26.90
CA ALA A 383 -24.27 9.76 26.74
C ALA A 383 -24.43 10.37 25.34
N GLY A 384 -23.41 10.25 24.47
CA GLY A 384 -23.43 10.85 23.13
C GLY A 384 -23.35 12.39 23.13
N GLU A 385 -22.70 12.99 24.14
CA GLU A 385 -22.61 14.45 24.29
C GLU A 385 -21.77 15.12 23.16
N HIS A 386 -20.85 14.33 22.56
CA HIS A 386 -19.98 14.80 21.49
C HIS A 386 -20.63 14.77 20.11
N LEU A 387 -21.74 14.07 19.96
CA LEU A 387 -22.41 13.80 18.68
C LEU A 387 -22.67 15.08 17.87
N ALA A 388 -23.19 16.13 18.50
CA ALA A 388 -23.60 17.37 17.84
C ALA A 388 -22.44 18.17 17.21
N ARG A 389 -21.18 17.87 17.56
CA ARG A 389 -19.99 18.56 17.04
C ARG A 389 -19.17 17.74 16.04
N CYS A 390 -19.57 16.49 15.79
CA CYS A 390 -18.82 15.59 14.93
C CYS A 390 -19.06 15.85 13.45
N ASP A 391 -18.01 15.63 12.65
CA ASP A 391 -18.03 15.76 11.19
C ASP A 391 -18.55 14.48 10.53
N VAL A 392 -18.28 13.33 11.17
CA VAL A 392 -18.66 12.00 10.71
C VAL A 392 -19.21 11.21 11.89
N VAL A 393 -20.34 10.56 11.69
CA VAL A 393 -20.96 9.64 12.65
C VAL A 393 -21.06 8.27 12.00
N ILE A 394 -20.50 7.24 12.65
CA ILE A 394 -20.46 5.87 12.15
C ILE A 394 -21.14 4.95 13.14
N GLU A 395 -22.22 4.31 12.71
CA GLU A 395 -22.92 3.28 13.49
C GLU A 395 -22.25 1.91 13.23
N ALA A 396 -21.93 1.20 14.30
CA ALA A 396 -21.34 -0.14 14.31
C ALA A 396 -21.95 -1.02 15.44
N VAL A 397 -23.27 -0.91 15.64
CA VAL A 397 -24.02 -1.72 16.62
C VAL A 397 -24.40 -3.10 16.03
N VAL A 398 -25.21 -3.87 16.77
CA VAL A 398 -25.68 -5.20 16.32
C VAL A 398 -26.40 -5.12 14.97
N GLU A 399 -26.25 -6.17 14.15
CA GLU A 399 -26.77 -6.24 12.79
C GLU A 399 -28.27 -6.59 12.79
N LYS A 400 -29.11 -5.65 13.29
CA LYS A 400 -30.58 -5.76 13.33
C LYS A 400 -31.20 -4.47 12.81
N LEU A 401 -32.12 -4.59 11.85
CA LEU A 401 -32.71 -3.46 11.13
C LEU A 401 -33.45 -2.52 12.10
N ASP A 402 -34.29 -3.06 12.97
CA ASP A 402 -35.09 -2.31 13.94
C ASP A 402 -34.22 -1.51 14.92
N VAL A 403 -33.12 -2.10 15.38
CA VAL A 403 -32.16 -1.43 16.26
C VAL A 403 -31.48 -0.26 15.54
N LYS A 404 -31.04 -0.47 14.31
CA LYS A 404 -30.39 0.56 13.52
C LYS A 404 -31.35 1.71 13.18
N GLN A 405 -32.56 1.42 12.74
CA GLN A 405 -33.60 2.44 12.46
C GLN A 405 -33.92 3.27 13.69
N SER A 406 -34.15 2.62 14.86
CA SER A 406 -34.41 3.30 16.12
C SER A 406 -33.28 4.19 16.56
N LEU A 407 -32.03 3.72 16.39
CA LEU A 407 -30.84 4.49 16.70
C LEU A 407 -30.75 5.73 15.79
N PHE A 408 -30.84 5.55 14.47
CA PHE A 408 -30.74 6.66 13.52
C PHE A 408 -31.82 7.71 13.71
N LYS A 409 -33.08 7.30 13.99
CA LYS A 409 -34.16 8.22 14.33
C LYS A 409 -33.84 9.05 15.58
N ARG A 410 -33.15 8.46 16.58
CA ARG A 410 -32.74 9.15 17.81
C ARG A 410 -31.63 10.16 17.59
N ILE A 411 -30.64 9.85 16.71
CA ILE A 411 -29.43 10.66 16.57
C ILE A 411 -29.53 11.72 15.47
N GLU A 412 -30.31 11.47 14.42
CA GLU A 412 -30.42 12.37 13.26
C GLU A 412 -30.71 13.84 13.63
N PRO A 413 -31.68 14.15 14.53
CA PRO A 413 -32.00 15.52 14.92
C PRO A 413 -30.86 16.24 15.67
N LYS A 414 -29.90 15.48 16.21
CA LYS A 414 -28.79 16.00 17.02
C LYS A 414 -27.54 16.33 16.19
N LEU A 415 -27.53 15.94 14.92
CA LEU A 415 -26.35 16.12 14.06
C LEU A 415 -26.21 17.56 13.59
N LYS A 416 -24.98 18.05 13.55
CA LYS A 416 -24.72 19.35 12.92
C LYS A 416 -24.99 19.31 11.42
N PRO A 417 -25.34 20.45 10.80
CA PRO A 417 -25.48 20.55 9.36
C PRO A 417 -24.21 20.08 8.63
N GLY A 418 -24.38 19.28 7.58
CA GLY A 418 -23.27 18.80 6.77
C GLY A 418 -22.47 17.61 7.32
N ALA A 419 -22.78 17.14 8.54
CA ALA A 419 -22.17 15.91 9.07
C ALA A 419 -22.54 14.70 8.24
N VAL A 420 -21.57 13.83 7.97
CA VAL A 420 -21.76 12.52 7.33
C VAL A 420 -22.42 11.58 8.34
N LEU A 421 -23.51 10.93 7.91
CA LEU A 421 -24.19 9.89 8.66
C LEU A 421 -23.98 8.55 7.98
N ALA A 422 -23.34 7.61 8.67
CA ALA A 422 -22.92 6.34 8.09
C ALA A 422 -23.26 5.13 8.96
N THR A 423 -23.53 4.00 8.30
CA THR A 423 -23.64 2.68 8.94
C THR A 423 -22.50 1.77 8.47
N ASN A 424 -21.95 0.97 9.40
CA ASN A 424 -20.97 -0.08 9.07
C ASN A 424 -21.64 -1.44 8.85
N THR A 425 -22.91 -1.47 8.43
CA THR A 425 -23.61 -2.72 8.10
C THR A 425 -22.83 -3.52 7.06
N SER A 426 -22.90 -4.84 7.15
CA SER A 426 -22.27 -5.75 6.19
C SER A 426 -23.25 -6.39 5.20
N SER A 427 -24.55 -6.28 5.47
CA SER A 427 -25.56 -7.06 4.74
C SER A 427 -26.94 -6.39 4.59
N ILE A 428 -27.30 -5.47 5.49
CA ILE A 428 -28.59 -4.78 5.44
C ILE A 428 -28.52 -3.68 4.38
N MET A 429 -29.56 -3.60 3.55
CA MET A 429 -29.66 -2.58 2.49
C MET A 429 -29.70 -1.18 3.11
N ILE A 430 -28.96 -0.26 2.52
CA ILE A 430 -28.88 1.13 3.05
C ILE A 430 -30.24 1.81 3.04
N GLU A 431 -31.05 1.58 1.99
CA GLU A 431 -32.40 2.11 1.88
C GLU A 431 -33.36 1.60 2.96
N ASP A 432 -33.22 0.33 3.40
CA ASP A 432 -34.04 -0.21 4.48
C ASP A 432 -33.73 0.47 5.82
N ILE A 433 -32.45 0.71 6.09
CA ILE A 433 -32.04 1.45 7.30
C ILE A 433 -32.50 2.91 7.18
N ALA A 434 -32.32 3.53 6.03
CA ALA A 434 -32.64 4.93 5.76
C ALA A 434 -34.15 5.23 5.86
N ALA A 435 -35.02 4.23 5.67
CA ALA A 435 -36.48 4.40 5.80
C ALA A 435 -36.93 4.90 7.18
N GLY A 436 -36.08 4.74 8.22
CA GLY A 436 -36.33 5.27 9.56
C GLY A 436 -35.93 6.73 9.77
N LEU A 437 -35.29 7.38 8.80
CA LEU A 437 -34.79 8.76 8.88
C LEU A 437 -35.80 9.79 8.36
N ALA A 438 -35.75 11.02 8.88
CA ALA A 438 -36.48 12.16 8.35
C ALA A 438 -35.92 12.58 6.97
N ASP A 439 -34.60 12.44 6.77
CA ASP A 439 -33.91 12.69 5.52
C ASP A 439 -33.12 11.44 5.07
N PRO A 440 -33.81 10.47 4.41
CA PRO A 440 -33.18 9.21 3.97
C PRO A 440 -31.96 9.39 3.05
N GLY A 441 -31.94 10.48 2.29
CA GLY A 441 -30.90 10.76 1.30
C GLY A 441 -29.53 11.09 1.90
N ARG A 442 -29.41 11.25 3.22
CA ARG A 442 -28.14 11.53 3.89
C ARG A 442 -27.39 10.31 4.38
N LEU A 443 -28.04 9.14 4.45
CA LEU A 443 -27.39 7.93 4.93
C LEU A 443 -26.52 7.30 3.85
N ILE A 444 -25.29 6.92 4.24
CA ILE A 444 -24.38 6.11 3.43
C ILE A 444 -23.92 4.88 4.21
N GLY A 445 -23.49 3.85 3.51
CA GLY A 445 -22.68 2.80 4.12
C GLY A 445 -21.21 3.20 4.14
N ILE A 446 -20.51 2.96 5.24
CA ILE A 446 -19.03 2.98 5.32
C ILE A 446 -18.61 1.64 5.91
N HIS A 447 -18.45 0.66 5.04
CA HIS A 447 -18.21 -0.72 5.41
C HIS A 447 -16.72 -1.02 5.51
N PHE A 448 -16.25 -1.17 6.75
CA PHE A 448 -14.87 -1.57 7.06
C PHE A 448 -14.75 -3.09 7.15
N PHE A 449 -13.54 -3.59 6.88
CA PHE A 449 -13.21 -5.01 6.99
C PHE A 449 -12.33 -5.29 8.22
N ASN A 450 -12.54 -6.43 8.85
CA ASN A 450 -11.76 -6.86 10.00
C ASN A 450 -10.51 -7.67 9.54
N PRO A 451 -9.29 -7.35 10.02
CA PRO A 451 -8.93 -6.27 10.97
C PRO A 451 -8.81 -4.89 10.30
N VAL A 452 -9.45 -3.87 10.87
CA VAL A 452 -9.48 -2.51 10.31
C VAL A 452 -8.08 -1.96 10.02
N ALA A 453 -7.12 -2.22 10.90
CA ALA A 453 -5.76 -1.72 10.75
C ALA A 453 -4.97 -2.36 9.60
N GLN A 454 -5.39 -3.52 9.08
CA GLN A 454 -4.65 -4.29 8.08
C GLN A 454 -5.25 -4.17 6.68
N LEU A 455 -6.58 -4.16 6.59
CA LEU A 455 -7.27 -4.11 5.30
C LEU A 455 -7.38 -2.67 4.81
N PRO A 456 -6.85 -2.37 3.60
CA PRO A 456 -6.79 -1.01 3.10
C PRO A 456 -8.11 -0.52 2.49
N LEU A 457 -9.00 -1.42 2.06
CA LEU A 457 -10.26 -1.10 1.40
C LEU A 457 -11.34 -0.72 2.42
N VAL A 458 -12.20 0.24 2.04
CA VAL A 458 -13.47 0.55 2.70
C VAL A 458 -14.51 0.77 1.61
N GLU A 459 -15.62 0.04 1.65
CA GLU A 459 -16.74 0.27 0.74
C GLU A 459 -17.56 1.47 1.21
N VAL A 460 -17.74 2.43 0.29
CA VAL A 460 -18.64 3.58 0.47
C VAL A 460 -19.93 3.23 -0.27
N VAL A 461 -20.93 2.80 0.46
CA VAL A 461 -22.13 2.20 -0.13
C VAL A 461 -23.23 3.24 -0.30
N ARG A 462 -23.71 3.32 -1.53
CA ARG A 462 -24.79 4.21 -1.96
C ARG A 462 -26.12 3.45 -1.96
N GLY A 463 -27.09 3.86 -1.17
CA GLY A 463 -28.49 3.43 -1.29
C GLY A 463 -29.20 4.10 -2.46
N ALA A 464 -30.34 3.58 -2.87
CA ALA A 464 -31.09 4.08 -4.01
C ALA A 464 -31.45 5.59 -3.92
N GLY A 465 -31.70 6.09 -2.72
CA GLY A 465 -32.01 7.51 -2.45
C GLY A 465 -30.86 8.37 -1.97
N THR A 466 -29.65 7.81 -1.82
CA THR A 466 -28.49 8.52 -1.24
C THR A 466 -28.00 9.65 -2.17
N ARG A 467 -27.85 10.85 -1.63
CA ARG A 467 -27.32 12.02 -2.38
C ARG A 467 -25.84 11.87 -2.72
N ASP A 468 -25.46 12.27 -3.93
CA ASP A 468 -24.07 12.24 -4.41
C ASP A 468 -23.10 12.99 -3.49
N GLY A 469 -23.52 14.11 -2.92
CA GLY A 469 -22.68 14.89 -1.99
C GLY A 469 -22.26 14.10 -0.76
N GLU A 470 -23.14 13.25 -0.22
CA GLU A 470 -22.84 12.42 0.96
C GLU A 470 -21.85 11.29 0.60
N VAL A 471 -22.02 10.67 -0.56
CA VAL A 471 -21.08 9.65 -1.08
C VAL A 471 -19.69 10.24 -1.27
N LYS A 472 -19.60 11.44 -1.86
CA LYS A 472 -18.33 12.17 -2.06
C LYS A 472 -17.63 12.50 -0.73
N LYS A 473 -18.39 12.95 0.28
CA LYS A 473 -17.86 13.19 1.64
C LYS A 473 -17.39 11.87 2.29
N GLY A 474 -18.15 10.79 2.13
CA GLY A 474 -17.76 9.46 2.60
C GLY A 474 -16.43 8.99 2.00
N ALA A 475 -16.26 9.14 0.68
CA ALA A 475 -15.01 8.81 -0.01
C ALA A 475 -13.85 9.70 0.47
N ALA A 476 -14.09 11.00 0.67
CA ALA A 476 -13.10 11.93 1.20
C ALA A 476 -12.68 11.56 2.64
N PHE A 477 -13.65 11.19 3.51
CA PHE A 477 -13.35 10.68 4.85
C PHE A 477 -12.48 9.43 4.82
N VAL A 478 -12.84 8.44 3.99
CA VAL A 478 -12.06 7.20 3.85
C VAL A 478 -10.63 7.46 3.41
N THR A 479 -10.43 8.41 2.47
CA THR A 479 -9.09 8.83 2.04
C THR A 479 -8.34 9.57 3.17
N ALA A 480 -9.03 10.40 3.96
CA ALA A 480 -8.43 11.14 5.08
C ALA A 480 -7.89 10.21 6.19
N ILE A 481 -8.42 9.00 6.31
CA ILE A 481 -7.92 7.98 7.23
C ILE A 481 -6.94 6.99 6.57
N ASP A 482 -6.35 7.36 5.43
CA ASP A 482 -5.34 6.55 4.71
C ASP A 482 -5.88 5.16 4.29
N LYS A 483 -7.14 5.12 3.83
CA LYS A 483 -7.81 3.95 3.26
C LYS A 483 -8.22 4.20 1.82
N PHE A 484 -8.53 3.12 1.10
CA PHE A 484 -9.02 3.17 -0.27
C PHE A 484 -10.55 3.15 -0.29
N PRO A 485 -11.22 4.23 -0.71
CA PRO A 485 -12.66 4.20 -0.90
C PRO A 485 -13.02 3.39 -2.15
N LEU A 486 -14.04 2.54 -2.05
CA LEU A 486 -14.69 1.90 -3.17
C LEU A 486 -16.17 2.27 -3.13
N ILE A 487 -16.60 3.11 -4.05
CA ILE A 487 -18.02 3.46 -4.17
C ILE A 487 -18.76 2.27 -4.78
N ALA A 488 -19.72 1.71 -4.03
CA ALA A 488 -20.52 0.56 -4.43
C ALA A 488 -22.01 0.85 -4.26
N ARG A 489 -22.86 0.18 -5.04
CA ARG A 489 -24.30 0.21 -4.84
C ARG A 489 -24.71 -0.67 -3.67
N SER A 490 -25.84 -0.30 -3.04
CA SER A 490 -26.50 -1.09 -2.02
C SER A 490 -27.11 -2.34 -2.66
N VAL A 491 -26.45 -3.47 -2.46
CA VAL A 491 -26.89 -4.81 -2.83
C VAL A 491 -26.52 -5.76 -1.68
N PRO A 492 -27.17 -6.91 -1.50
CA PRO A 492 -26.83 -7.85 -0.43
C PRO A 492 -25.36 -8.26 -0.47
N GLY A 493 -24.61 -7.99 0.62
CA GLY A 493 -23.18 -8.30 0.74
C GLY A 493 -22.26 -7.34 -0.01
N PHE A 494 -22.80 -6.29 -0.63
CA PHE A 494 -22.10 -5.28 -1.44
C PHE A 494 -21.22 -5.93 -2.52
N LEU A 495 -19.96 -5.54 -2.69
CA LEU A 495 -19.06 -6.22 -3.62
C LEU A 495 -18.28 -7.34 -2.92
N VAL A 496 -17.56 -7.01 -1.84
CA VAL A 496 -16.52 -7.89 -1.29
C VAL A 496 -17.12 -9.15 -0.66
N ASN A 497 -18.13 -9.00 0.20
CA ASN A 497 -18.78 -10.17 0.82
C ASN A 497 -19.53 -11.01 -0.22
N ARG A 498 -20.14 -10.36 -1.21
CA ARG A 498 -20.88 -11.01 -2.28
C ARG A 498 -19.97 -11.93 -3.11
N VAL A 499 -18.78 -11.45 -3.51
CA VAL A 499 -17.84 -12.27 -4.31
C VAL A 499 -17.10 -13.31 -3.48
N LEU A 500 -16.93 -13.05 -2.17
CA LEU A 500 -16.24 -13.97 -1.27
C LEU A 500 -17.10 -15.18 -0.87
N ALA A 501 -18.43 -14.99 -0.77
CA ALA A 501 -19.32 -16.03 -0.32
C ALA A 501 -19.30 -17.29 -1.21
N PRO A 502 -19.43 -17.24 -2.55
CA PRO A 502 -19.39 -18.45 -3.38
C PRO A 502 -18.03 -19.16 -3.34
N TYR A 503 -16.91 -18.42 -3.16
CA TYR A 503 -15.59 -19.01 -2.94
C TYR A 503 -15.54 -19.83 -1.64
N MET A 504 -16.02 -19.27 -0.55
CA MET A 504 -16.03 -19.96 0.74
C MET A 504 -17.01 -21.13 0.75
N MET A 505 -18.21 -20.95 0.20
CA MET A 505 -19.22 -22.01 0.16
C MET A 505 -18.78 -23.17 -0.73
N GLY A 506 -18.17 -22.92 -1.89
CA GLY A 506 -17.61 -23.94 -2.76
C GLY A 506 -16.50 -24.76 -2.07
N ALA A 507 -15.68 -24.12 -1.24
CA ALA A 507 -14.68 -24.82 -0.44
C ALA A 507 -15.31 -25.69 0.66
N LEU A 508 -16.36 -25.20 1.33
CA LEU A 508 -17.09 -25.96 2.35
C LEU A 508 -17.83 -27.16 1.73
N GLU A 509 -18.42 -27.02 0.55
CA GLU A 509 -19.03 -28.13 -0.18
C GLU A 509 -18.02 -29.25 -0.50
N ARG A 510 -16.78 -28.88 -0.89
CA ARG A 510 -15.71 -29.85 -1.12
C ARG A 510 -15.33 -30.57 0.18
N LEU A 511 -15.24 -29.82 1.29
CA LEU A 511 -15.02 -30.42 2.62
C LEU A 511 -16.14 -31.41 2.99
N GLU A 512 -17.41 -31.09 2.69
CA GLU A 512 -18.53 -32.03 2.89
C GLU A 512 -18.42 -33.30 2.06
N ARG A 513 -17.88 -33.20 0.84
CA ARG A 513 -17.61 -34.33 -0.07
C ARG A 513 -16.39 -35.17 0.36
N GLY A 514 -15.71 -34.79 1.46
CA GLY A 514 -14.60 -35.54 2.04
C GLY A 514 -13.22 -35.10 1.59
N GLU A 515 -13.08 -33.98 0.86
CA GLU A 515 -11.74 -33.42 0.61
C GLU A 515 -11.10 -32.92 1.91
N GLU A 516 -9.78 -33.10 2.02
CA GLU A 516 -9.03 -32.68 3.20
C GLU A 516 -8.95 -31.14 3.28
N LYS A 517 -9.28 -30.60 4.45
CA LYS A 517 -9.26 -29.13 4.71
C LYS A 517 -7.88 -28.50 4.45
N GLU A 518 -6.81 -29.21 4.82
CA GLU A 518 -5.43 -28.77 4.58
C GLU A 518 -5.11 -28.69 3.09
N ARG A 519 -5.59 -29.65 2.27
CA ARG A 519 -5.41 -29.67 0.81
C ARG A 519 -6.16 -28.53 0.15
N ILE A 520 -7.42 -28.28 0.56
CA ILE A 520 -8.23 -27.15 0.07
C ILE A 520 -7.52 -25.83 0.36
N ASP A 521 -7.06 -25.63 1.60
CA ASP A 521 -6.38 -24.40 2.00
C ASP A 521 -5.04 -24.22 1.27
N GLU A 522 -4.26 -25.30 1.09
CA GLU A 522 -2.97 -25.21 0.40
C GLU A 522 -3.14 -24.97 -1.11
N ALA A 523 -4.18 -25.54 -1.73
CA ALA A 523 -4.53 -25.26 -3.12
C ALA A 523 -4.86 -23.79 -3.35
N ALA A 524 -5.64 -23.18 -2.47
CA ALA A 524 -5.92 -21.74 -2.56
C ALA A 524 -4.65 -20.89 -2.39
N ARG A 525 -3.74 -21.30 -1.49
CA ARG A 525 -2.43 -20.63 -1.32
C ARG A 525 -1.51 -20.84 -2.52
N ALA A 526 -1.54 -22.03 -3.15
CA ALA A 526 -0.81 -22.30 -4.37
C ALA A 526 -1.31 -21.42 -5.53
N PHE A 527 -2.61 -21.17 -5.61
CA PHE A 527 -3.17 -20.18 -6.55
C PHE A 527 -2.69 -18.75 -6.25
N GLY A 528 -2.37 -18.42 -5.00
CA GLY A 528 -1.87 -17.12 -4.57
C GLY A 528 -2.79 -16.37 -3.61
N MET A 529 -3.85 -17.01 -3.09
CA MET A 529 -4.65 -16.42 -2.02
C MET A 529 -3.83 -16.32 -0.73
N PRO A 530 -4.00 -15.24 0.06
CA PRO A 530 -3.20 -15.01 1.27
C PRO A 530 -3.47 -16.05 2.37
N MET A 531 -4.65 -16.64 2.32
CA MET A 531 -5.17 -17.60 3.31
C MET A 531 -6.09 -18.60 2.61
N GLY A 532 -6.11 -19.83 3.08
CA GLY A 532 -7.06 -20.83 2.57
C GLY A 532 -8.51 -20.51 3.01
N PRO A 533 -9.51 -20.95 2.25
CA PRO A 533 -10.92 -20.63 2.52
C PRO A 533 -11.47 -21.24 3.81
N ILE A 534 -10.98 -22.39 4.24
CA ILE A 534 -11.40 -23.03 5.49
C ILE A 534 -10.80 -22.29 6.70
N GLU A 535 -9.52 -21.92 6.63
CA GLU A 535 -8.87 -21.06 7.62
C GLU A 535 -9.54 -19.68 7.68
N LEU A 536 -9.96 -19.14 6.53
CA LEU A 536 -10.66 -17.87 6.44
C LEU A 536 -12.03 -17.94 7.13
N ALA A 537 -12.80 -19.00 6.90
CA ALA A 537 -14.09 -19.22 7.55
C ALA A 537 -13.96 -19.21 9.08
N ASP A 538 -12.99 -19.94 9.63
CA ASP A 538 -12.66 -19.94 11.05
C ASP A 538 -12.24 -18.54 11.58
N SER A 539 -11.50 -17.79 10.77
CA SER A 539 -10.99 -16.45 11.13
C SER A 539 -12.09 -15.40 11.16
N VAL A 540 -13.03 -15.46 10.22
CA VAL A 540 -14.23 -14.59 10.16
C VAL A 540 -15.20 -14.94 11.28
N GLY A 541 -15.34 -16.22 11.56
CA GLY A 541 -16.28 -16.81 12.51
C GLY A 541 -17.41 -17.54 11.78
N LEU A 542 -17.58 -18.82 12.13
CA LEU A 542 -18.50 -19.73 11.44
C LEU A 542 -19.97 -19.30 11.53
N ASP A 543 -20.35 -18.63 12.61
CA ASP A 543 -21.69 -18.02 12.76
C ASP A 543 -21.92 -16.87 11.77
N VAL A 544 -20.89 -16.05 11.51
CA VAL A 544 -20.95 -14.97 10.51
C VAL A 544 -21.03 -15.56 9.11
N VAL A 545 -20.21 -16.58 8.82
CA VAL A 545 -20.21 -17.28 7.53
C VAL A 545 -21.57 -17.90 7.25
N LEU A 546 -22.16 -18.57 8.24
CA LEU A 546 -23.49 -19.16 8.14
C LEU A 546 -24.57 -18.11 7.89
N HIS A 547 -24.51 -16.99 8.63
CA HIS A 547 -25.47 -15.89 8.49
C HIS A 547 -25.42 -15.28 7.07
N VAL A 548 -24.24 -14.96 6.58
CA VAL A 548 -24.05 -14.42 5.22
C VAL A 548 -24.46 -15.45 4.16
N GLY A 549 -24.11 -16.73 4.35
CA GLY A 549 -24.51 -17.81 3.46
C GLY A 549 -26.03 -17.96 3.35
N LYS A 550 -26.76 -17.79 4.45
CA LYS A 550 -28.24 -17.79 4.46
C LYS A 550 -28.83 -16.59 3.72
N ILE A 551 -28.29 -15.38 3.93
CA ILE A 551 -28.74 -14.16 3.23
C ILE A 551 -28.55 -14.31 1.72
N LEU A 552 -27.40 -14.83 1.30
CA LEU A 552 -27.05 -15.00 -0.13
C LEU A 552 -27.61 -16.30 -0.72
N LYS A 553 -28.45 -17.06 0.04
CA LYS A 553 -29.06 -18.33 -0.36
C LYS A 553 -28.06 -19.39 -0.84
N SER A 554 -26.84 -19.35 -0.31
CA SER A 554 -25.73 -20.23 -0.69
C SER A 554 -25.40 -21.27 0.37
N ALA A 555 -26.03 -21.25 1.56
CA ALA A 555 -25.82 -22.22 2.64
C ALA A 555 -26.85 -23.36 2.57
N GLY A 556 -26.40 -24.61 2.47
CA GLY A 556 -27.24 -25.82 2.55
C GLY A 556 -27.68 -26.12 3.99
N GLN A 557 -28.88 -26.69 4.16
CA GLN A 557 -29.36 -27.19 5.46
C GLN A 557 -28.63 -28.48 5.87
N GLY A 558 -28.33 -28.64 7.17
CA GLY A 558 -27.71 -29.86 7.72
C GLY A 558 -26.20 -29.98 7.47
N SER A 559 -25.52 -28.88 7.11
CA SER A 559 -24.09 -28.88 6.82
C SER A 559 -23.21 -29.00 8.08
N ARG A 560 -21.95 -29.43 7.92
CA ARG A 560 -20.94 -29.39 8.99
C ARG A 560 -20.80 -27.99 9.58
N LEU A 561 -20.98 -26.94 8.77
CA LEU A 561 -20.97 -25.54 9.22
C LEU A 561 -22.06 -25.31 10.27
N GLU A 562 -23.32 -25.74 10.01
CA GLU A 562 -24.41 -25.63 11.00
C GLU A 562 -24.12 -26.42 12.26
N ALA A 563 -23.59 -27.63 12.14
CA ALA A 563 -23.20 -28.47 13.26
C ALA A 563 -22.12 -27.83 14.15
N HIS A 564 -21.11 -27.20 13.55
CA HIS A 564 -20.08 -26.46 14.29
C HIS A 564 -20.66 -25.26 15.03
N VAL A 565 -21.54 -24.47 14.38
CA VAL A 565 -22.18 -23.30 14.99
C VAL A 565 -23.10 -23.72 16.14
N ALA A 566 -23.90 -24.77 15.95
CA ALA A 566 -24.78 -25.31 17.01
C ALA A 566 -23.99 -25.83 18.23
N ALA A 567 -22.79 -26.37 18.01
CA ALA A 567 -21.89 -26.84 19.06
C ALA A 567 -21.06 -25.70 19.71
N GLY A 568 -21.27 -24.42 19.33
CA GLY A 568 -20.50 -23.28 19.84
C GLY A 568 -19.04 -23.23 19.38
N ARG A 569 -18.64 -24.05 18.41
CA ARG A 569 -17.30 -24.06 17.80
C ARG A 569 -17.27 -23.06 16.66
N LEU A 570 -17.02 -21.80 17.00
CA LEU A 570 -17.16 -20.66 16.07
C LEU A 570 -15.85 -20.24 15.39
N GLY A 571 -14.83 -21.07 15.44
CA GLY A 571 -13.51 -20.79 14.86
C GLY A 571 -12.55 -20.13 15.83
N LYS A 572 -11.70 -19.25 15.32
CA LYS A 572 -10.64 -18.56 16.05
C LYS A 572 -11.10 -17.89 17.36
N LYS A 573 -12.28 -17.29 17.37
CA LYS A 573 -12.82 -16.56 18.53
C LYS A 573 -13.18 -17.44 19.72
N THR A 574 -13.47 -18.73 19.48
CA THR A 574 -13.77 -19.73 20.52
C THR A 574 -12.62 -20.73 20.74
N GLY A 575 -11.52 -20.59 19.98
CA GLY A 575 -10.38 -21.50 20.04
C GLY A 575 -10.54 -22.78 19.21
N GLU A 576 -11.70 -23.04 18.65
CA GLU A 576 -11.99 -24.20 17.79
C GLU A 576 -13.08 -23.86 16.76
N GLY A 577 -12.86 -24.32 15.54
CA GLY A 577 -13.79 -24.35 14.43
C GLY A 577 -13.51 -25.58 13.59
N PHE A 578 -13.28 -25.44 12.28
CA PHE A 578 -12.73 -26.52 11.44
C PHE A 578 -11.30 -26.88 11.84
N TYR A 579 -10.54 -25.89 12.34
CA TYR A 579 -9.25 -26.07 12.96
C TYR A 579 -9.30 -25.82 14.47
N LYS A 580 -8.38 -26.44 15.22
CA LYS A 580 -8.02 -26.00 16.57
C LYS A 580 -7.10 -24.78 16.46
N TRP A 581 -7.26 -23.80 17.34
CA TRP A 581 -6.48 -22.57 17.34
C TRP A 581 -5.65 -22.44 18.63
N ALA A 582 -4.35 -22.24 18.48
CA ALA A 582 -3.45 -21.91 19.57
C ALA A 582 -2.59 -20.69 19.17
N ASP A 583 -2.39 -19.75 20.10
CA ASP A 583 -1.63 -18.52 19.86
C ASP A 583 -2.04 -17.75 18.60
N ASN A 584 -3.34 -17.68 18.34
CA ASN A 584 -3.93 -17.07 17.14
C ASN A 584 -3.54 -17.74 15.81
N ARG A 585 -3.09 -18.99 15.82
CA ARG A 585 -2.71 -19.77 14.64
C ARG A 585 -3.52 -21.08 14.57
N PRO A 586 -3.98 -21.45 13.38
CA PRO A 586 -4.63 -22.75 13.20
C PRO A 586 -3.59 -23.86 13.33
N GLN A 587 -3.96 -24.93 14.01
CA GLN A 587 -3.16 -26.15 14.09
C GLN A 587 -3.45 -27.00 12.85
N LYS A 588 -2.53 -26.98 11.89
CA LYS A 588 -2.64 -27.71 10.61
C LYS A 588 -1.70 -28.90 10.60
N GLU A 589 -2.16 -30.02 10.07
CA GLU A 589 -1.29 -31.15 9.75
C GLU A 589 -0.39 -30.77 8.57
N LYS A 590 0.90 -31.09 8.69
CA LYS A 590 1.83 -30.93 7.58
C LYS A 590 1.71 -32.13 6.67
N LYS A 591 1.23 -31.89 5.46
CA LYS A 591 1.15 -32.89 4.38
C LYS A 591 1.80 -32.33 3.13
N GLU A 592 2.39 -33.21 2.34
CA GLU A 592 2.91 -32.86 1.03
C GLU A 592 1.87 -33.25 -0.02
N TYR A 593 1.62 -32.33 -0.95
CA TYR A 593 0.68 -32.51 -2.04
C TYR A 593 1.39 -32.24 -3.37
N ASP A 594 0.96 -32.92 -4.41
CA ASP A 594 1.45 -32.66 -5.76
C ASP A 594 1.12 -31.24 -6.23
N ALA A 595 2.13 -30.51 -6.72
CA ALA A 595 2.01 -29.10 -7.07
C ALA A 595 1.00 -28.87 -8.22
N ALA A 596 0.98 -29.73 -9.25
CA ALA A 596 0.05 -29.59 -10.36
C ALA A 596 -1.41 -29.81 -9.92
N SER A 597 -1.61 -30.81 -9.03
CA SER A 597 -2.92 -31.07 -8.40
C SER A 597 -3.41 -29.90 -7.57
N LEU A 598 -2.51 -29.23 -6.82
CA LEU A 598 -2.85 -28.05 -6.04
C LEU A 598 -3.21 -26.85 -6.94
N GLU A 599 -2.48 -26.64 -8.03
CA GLU A 599 -2.76 -25.55 -8.96
C GLU A 599 -4.13 -25.72 -9.63
N GLY A 600 -4.45 -26.93 -10.11
CA GLY A 600 -5.75 -27.26 -10.67
C GLY A 600 -6.90 -26.99 -9.69
N LEU A 601 -6.79 -27.55 -8.48
CA LEU A 601 -7.79 -27.35 -7.42
C LEU A 601 -7.90 -25.87 -7.03
N GLY A 602 -6.79 -25.13 -6.95
CA GLY A 602 -6.78 -23.72 -6.64
C GLY A 602 -7.54 -22.87 -7.66
N ARG A 603 -7.44 -23.21 -8.96
CA ARG A 603 -8.24 -22.58 -10.04
C ARG A 603 -9.72 -22.88 -9.87
N GLU A 604 -10.08 -24.13 -9.64
CA GLU A 604 -11.48 -24.52 -9.42
C GLU A 604 -12.10 -23.84 -8.20
N LEU A 605 -11.34 -23.64 -7.12
CA LEU A 605 -11.80 -22.95 -5.92
C LEU A 605 -12.14 -21.47 -6.18
N VAL A 606 -11.38 -20.78 -7.03
CA VAL A 606 -11.61 -19.35 -7.29
C VAL A 606 -12.59 -19.07 -8.42
N GLU A 607 -12.93 -20.05 -9.25
CA GLU A 607 -13.86 -19.89 -10.37
C GLU A 607 -15.25 -19.34 -9.95
N PRO A 608 -15.88 -19.82 -8.84
CA PRO A 608 -17.16 -19.26 -8.39
C PRO A 608 -17.04 -17.77 -7.98
N MET A 609 -15.90 -17.35 -7.41
CA MET A 609 -15.64 -15.94 -7.11
C MET A 609 -15.53 -15.12 -8.39
N ILE A 610 -14.82 -15.63 -9.41
CA ILE A 610 -14.64 -14.94 -10.69
C ILE A 610 -15.99 -14.79 -11.41
N ALA A 611 -16.81 -15.85 -11.43
CA ALA A 611 -18.15 -15.80 -12.00
C ALA A 611 -19.03 -14.75 -11.29
N GLU A 612 -18.93 -14.63 -9.98
CA GLU A 612 -19.66 -13.59 -9.23
C GLU A 612 -19.14 -12.18 -9.53
N CYS A 613 -17.83 -12.03 -9.75
CA CYS A 613 -17.25 -10.75 -10.20
C CYS A 613 -17.84 -10.31 -11.55
N GLU A 614 -18.07 -11.24 -12.47
CA GLU A 614 -18.73 -10.95 -13.76
C GLU A 614 -20.16 -10.46 -13.57
N ARG A 615 -20.93 -11.15 -12.71
CA ARG A 615 -22.30 -10.70 -12.34
C ARG A 615 -22.29 -9.32 -11.69
N CYS A 616 -21.38 -9.07 -10.76
CA CYS A 616 -21.24 -7.75 -10.13
C CYS A 616 -20.92 -6.64 -11.16
N ARG A 617 -20.11 -6.95 -12.17
CA ARG A 617 -19.82 -6.03 -13.28
C ARG A 617 -21.08 -5.77 -14.14
N GLU A 618 -21.80 -6.82 -14.51
CA GLU A 618 -23.01 -6.74 -15.34
C GLU A 618 -24.12 -5.95 -14.64
N GLU A 619 -24.32 -6.21 -13.35
CA GLU A 619 -25.28 -5.50 -12.50
C GLU A 619 -24.80 -4.09 -12.09
N ARG A 620 -23.59 -3.71 -12.44
CA ARG A 620 -22.98 -2.43 -12.10
C ARG A 620 -22.98 -2.17 -10.58
N VAL A 621 -22.61 -3.18 -9.80
CA VAL A 621 -22.42 -3.01 -8.36
C VAL A 621 -21.36 -1.94 -8.07
N VAL A 622 -20.35 -1.86 -8.93
CA VAL A 622 -19.38 -0.76 -9.07
C VAL A 622 -19.27 -0.34 -10.54
N ASP A 623 -18.71 0.84 -10.79
CA ASP A 623 -18.82 1.49 -12.10
C ASP A 623 -17.96 0.87 -13.23
N SER A 624 -16.98 0.03 -12.92
CA SER A 624 -16.11 -0.57 -13.94
C SER A 624 -15.55 -1.93 -13.53
N ALA A 625 -15.09 -2.72 -14.51
CA ALA A 625 -14.36 -3.97 -14.29
C ALA A 625 -13.08 -3.75 -13.47
N ASP A 626 -12.36 -2.64 -13.69
CA ASP A 626 -11.17 -2.28 -12.92
C ASP A 626 -11.49 -2.03 -11.45
N LEU A 627 -12.64 -1.43 -11.13
CA LEU A 627 -13.09 -1.25 -9.75
C LEU A 627 -13.54 -2.56 -9.11
N VAL A 628 -14.10 -3.51 -9.87
CA VAL A 628 -14.33 -4.88 -9.38
C VAL A 628 -12.99 -5.52 -8.98
N ASP A 629 -12.01 -5.54 -9.90
CA ASP A 629 -10.68 -6.09 -9.64
C ASP A 629 -10.01 -5.42 -8.44
N ALA A 630 -10.07 -4.09 -8.35
CA ALA A 630 -9.54 -3.32 -7.23
C ALA A 630 -10.20 -3.72 -5.90
N GLY A 631 -11.53 -3.74 -5.86
CA GLY A 631 -12.30 -4.11 -4.67
C GLY A 631 -11.96 -5.51 -4.17
N VAL A 632 -11.84 -6.46 -5.09
CA VAL A 632 -11.53 -7.85 -4.73
C VAL A 632 -10.07 -8.00 -4.28
N ILE A 633 -9.10 -7.39 -4.98
CA ILE A 633 -7.69 -7.44 -4.55
C ILE A 633 -7.53 -6.83 -3.16
N PHE A 634 -8.03 -5.62 -2.93
CA PHE A 634 -7.79 -4.89 -1.68
C PHE A 634 -8.74 -5.28 -0.54
N GLY A 635 -9.89 -5.92 -0.85
CA GLY A 635 -10.87 -6.39 0.13
C GLY A 635 -10.68 -7.84 0.56
N THR A 636 -10.25 -8.72 -0.35
CA THR A 636 -10.08 -10.16 -0.08
C THR A 636 -8.63 -10.62 -0.06
N GLY A 637 -7.72 -9.84 -0.63
CA GLY A 637 -6.34 -10.24 -0.85
C GLY A 637 -6.17 -11.17 -2.06
N PHE A 638 -7.10 -11.18 -3.01
CA PHE A 638 -6.93 -11.93 -4.27
C PHE A 638 -5.55 -11.66 -4.87
N ALA A 639 -4.88 -12.72 -5.32
CA ALA A 639 -3.50 -12.74 -5.78
C ALA A 639 -3.09 -11.49 -6.63
N PRO A 640 -2.39 -10.49 -6.07
CA PRO A 640 -2.09 -9.24 -6.77
C PRO A 640 -1.24 -9.47 -8.03
N PHE A 641 -0.35 -10.46 -8.02
CA PHE A 641 0.49 -10.80 -9.17
C PHE A 641 -0.30 -11.37 -10.36
N ARG A 642 -1.60 -11.67 -10.18
CA ARG A 642 -2.53 -12.06 -11.25
C ARG A 642 -3.32 -10.87 -11.81
N GLY A 643 -3.25 -9.67 -11.18
CA GLY A 643 -3.82 -8.42 -11.69
C GLY A 643 -5.32 -8.20 -11.42
N GLY A 644 -5.98 -9.12 -10.75
CA GLY A 644 -7.41 -9.12 -10.42
C GLY A 644 -8.19 -10.27 -11.06
N PRO A 645 -9.38 -10.62 -10.53
CA PRO A 645 -10.12 -11.79 -10.99
C PRO A 645 -10.60 -11.68 -12.44
N LEU A 646 -11.16 -10.53 -12.86
CA LEU A 646 -11.63 -10.32 -14.23
C LEU A 646 -10.45 -10.22 -15.21
N HIS A 647 -9.39 -9.53 -14.83
CA HIS A 647 -8.16 -9.44 -15.60
C HIS A 647 -7.50 -10.82 -15.78
N PHE A 648 -7.45 -11.62 -14.73
CA PHE A 648 -6.92 -12.98 -14.77
C PHE A 648 -7.69 -13.84 -15.78
N LYS A 649 -9.02 -13.85 -15.71
CA LYS A 649 -9.87 -14.59 -16.64
C LYS A 649 -9.67 -14.14 -18.09
N ALA A 650 -9.64 -12.83 -18.34
CA ALA A 650 -9.39 -12.27 -19.67
C ALA A 650 -8.00 -12.65 -20.21
N SER A 651 -6.98 -12.71 -19.35
CA SER A 651 -5.63 -13.10 -19.76
C SER A 651 -5.52 -14.59 -20.15
N GLU A 652 -6.25 -15.48 -19.48
CA GLU A 652 -6.30 -16.90 -19.80
C GLU A 652 -7.05 -17.19 -21.11
N SER A 653 -8.14 -16.46 -21.36
CA SER A 653 -8.94 -16.63 -22.59
C SER A 653 -8.30 -16.00 -23.84
N GLY A 654 -7.11 -15.38 -23.75
CA GLY A 654 -6.47 -14.69 -24.88
C GLY A 654 -7.08 -13.34 -25.23
N ALA A 655 -8.18 -12.94 -24.61
CA ALA A 655 -8.88 -11.68 -24.86
C ALA A 655 -8.07 -10.44 -24.38
N ALA A 656 -7.17 -10.60 -23.42
CA ALA A 656 -6.32 -9.52 -22.90
C ALA A 656 -5.30 -8.97 -23.93
N ARG A 657 -5.09 -9.66 -25.06
CA ARG A 657 -4.23 -9.17 -26.17
C ARG A 657 -4.95 -8.21 -27.10
N ALA A 658 -6.27 -8.05 -27.00
CA ALA A 658 -7.12 -7.36 -27.97
C ALA A 658 -7.72 -6.03 -27.51
N GLU A 659 -7.49 -5.57 -26.27
CA GLU A 659 -7.97 -4.25 -25.86
C GLU A 659 -7.12 -3.14 -26.49
N PRO A 660 -7.69 -2.28 -27.34
CA PRO A 660 -6.97 -1.13 -27.86
C PRO A 660 -6.74 -0.14 -26.71
N ARG A 661 -5.50 0.36 -26.64
CA ARG A 661 -5.10 1.48 -25.78
C ARG A 661 -6.07 2.65 -26.01
N ARG A 662 -7.08 2.82 -25.18
CA ARG A 662 -7.77 4.10 -25.10
C ARG A 662 -6.79 5.09 -24.50
N ALA A 663 -6.25 5.93 -25.37
CA ALA A 663 -5.49 7.10 -25.00
C ALA A 663 -6.32 7.92 -24.00
N ALA A 664 -5.70 8.31 -22.91
CA ALA A 664 -6.17 9.40 -22.09
C ALA A 664 -6.09 10.67 -22.95
N ALA A 665 -7.22 11.04 -23.54
CA ALA A 665 -7.49 12.34 -24.13
C ALA A 665 -8.86 12.75 -23.57
N GLU A 666 -8.82 13.65 -22.60
CA GLU A 666 -9.61 14.84 -22.31
C GLU A 666 -9.48 15.22 -20.85
#